data_6057b71d06d583773498e7131e038b45
#
_entry.id   6057b71d06d583773498e7131e038b45
#
_cell.length_a   1.000
_cell.length_b   1.000
_cell.length_c   1.000
_cell.angle_alpha   90.00
_cell.angle_beta   90.00
_cell.angle_gamma   90.00
#
_symmetry.space_group_name_H-M   'P 1'
#
loop_
_entity.id
_entity.type
_entity.pdbx_description
1 polymer ?
#
loop_
_entity_poly.entity_id
_entity_poly.type
_entity_poly.pdbx_seq_one_letter_code
_entity_poly.pdbx_strand_id
1 'polypeptide(L)'
;MLYAVVQLAHGGLGPSDTTGLLGLPIGVAFGLAGLWKHPDVAELTRDLADLVKEDEQRQWRQLIGDDTQRINLTFTLHPEPGREAEVPAPVGHLFGGDSPLPDVAAFYHQTRPRRLVVTGGPGAGKTVLAVELMLALLEGRREDDLVPVRLPLTEWDTTIPLPEWLASYLVKVYDWPAKMAHKLVRQRRLLPVLDGLDEMDPTAPDGTPSPDAPRARTALEALNAYQDGRAAGPVILTCRTHHYEALGKPARLLDSARVEIDPVTPSTAHTYLRLRAHDPRRWQPVLDALEQNASGTLGATLSTPWRLCLAATVYAHDGDPADLLQHATPADLDEHLLARFAPAATILHPHPHHPYAAGEAHRWLARLAAYLDFPGKVGASPRTDLLLHQLWPLAGRRRVRATDAVLTTLVILLPLLGTWLGGYPPSIVFFSALAAGLFAARASVAPPARAQWGSLPTKARRLVLTSASTSGLLLGLAFGLAAGLNFGPAMGLTMGLGLGLTGFFTTGIMAACLVGPPTSARPRDPIRNDLSRALRIGLATGLALGFTAGLAAGLSAKDGFGFGLFVGTAAALTCGVGFGGPSGRRYLVFLLCSRRKLPLRLGVFLDWACAAGLLRYAGAAYQFRHRELQQWLARHPAPPPV
;
A
#
# COMPACT_ATOMS: atom_id res chain seq x y z
N MET A 1 41.16 -7.03 -13.78
CA MET A 1 41.19 -8.44 -14.18
C MET A 1 42.60 -8.93 -14.50
N LEU A 2 43.35 -8.34 -15.45
CA LEU A 2 44.74 -8.72 -15.76
C LEU A 2 45.66 -8.65 -14.53
N TYR A 3 45.56 -7.63 -13.71
CA TYR A 3 46.33 -7.46 -12.46
C TYR A 3 46.05 -8.56 -11.43
N ALA A 4 44.74 -8.94 -11.26
CA ALA A 4 44.36 -10.03 -10.37
C ALA A 4 44.86 -11.40 -10.86
N VAL A 5 44.92 -11.62 -12.17
CA VAL A 5 45.47 -12.83 -12.79
C VAL A 5 46.98 -12.88 -12.63
N VAL A 6 47.65 -11.74 -12.73
CA VAL A 6 49.11 -11.61 -12.53
C VAL A 6 49.49 -11.80 -11.05
N GLN A 7 48.69 -11.27 -10.11
CA GLN A 7 48.90 -11.48 -8.66
C GLN A 7 48.63 -12.94 -8.25
N LEU A 8 47.62 -13.60 -8.83
CA LEU A 8 47.36 -15.03 -8.65
C LEU A 8 48.55 -15.92 -9.09
N ALA A 9 49.26 -15.50 -10.12
CA ALA A 9 50.42 -16.22 -10.63
C ALA A 9 51.70 -16.03 -9.74
N HIS A 10 51.68 -15.04 -8.81
CA HIS A 10 52.87 -14.64 -8.05
C HIS A 10 52.76 -14.78 -6.52
N GLY A 11 51.71 -15.42 -5.97
CA GLY A 11 51.79 -15.72 -4.53
C GLY A 11 50.61 -15.38 -3.64
N GLY A 12 49.42 -15.63 -4.09
CA GLY A 12 48.24 -15.68 -3.23
C GLY A 12 47.50 -14.34 -3.06
N LEU A 13 46.16 -14.42 -3.03
CA LEU A 13 45.27 -13.28 -2.79
C LEU A 13 45.16 -12.96 -1.29
N GLY A 14 45.37 -11.72 -0.92
CA GLY A 14 45.10 -11.23 0.43
C GLY A 14 43.59 -11.06 0.69
N PRO A 15 43.16 -10.91 1.97
CA PRO A 15 41.76 -10.70 2.33
C PRO A 15 41.13 -9.46 1.68
N SER A 16 41.93 -8.43 1.36
CA SER A 16 41.48 -7.21 0.64
C SER A 16 41.20 -7.45 -0.83
N ASP A 17 41.89 -8.40 -1.46
CA ASP A 17 41.75 -8.69 -2.88
C ASP A 17 40.51 -9.54 -3.16
N THR A 18 40.12 -10.39 -2.21
CA THR A 18 38.87 -11.18 -2.25
C THR A 18 37.64 -10.30 -2.13
N THR A 19 37.67 -9.22 -1.35
CA THR A 19 36.56 -8.25 -1.27
C THR A 19 36.43 -7.43 -2.56
N GLY A 20 37.53 -7.10 -3.23
CA GLY A 20 37.51 -6.44 -4.54
C GLY A 20 36.89 -7.32 -5.66
N LEU A 21 37.23 -8.62 -5.64
CA LEU A 21 36.68 -9.59 -6.59
C LEU A 21 35.17 -9.85 -6.40
N LEU A 22 34.66 -9.81 -5.18
CA LEU A 22 33.21 -9.89 -4.87
C LEU A 22 32.45 -8.63 -5.30
N GLY A 23 33.08 -7.47 -5.32
CA GLY A 23 32.49 -6.21 -5.80
C GLY A 23 32.33 -6.12 -7.33
N LEU A 24 33.17 -6.83 -8.10
CA LEU A 24 33.17 -6.79 -9.56
C LEU A 24 31.84 -7.23 -10.21
N PRO A 25 31.19 -8.36 -9.83
CA PRO A 25 29.92 -8.77 -10.41
C PRO A 25 28.79 -7.78 -10.12
N ILE A 26 28.81 -7.16 -8.93
CA ILE A 26 27.84 -6.14 -8.52
C ILE A 26 28.06 -4.88 -9.37
N GLY A 27 29.30 -4.45 -9.55
CA GLY A 27 29.65 -3.31 -10.40
C GLY A 27 29.28 -3.52 -11.88
N VAL A 28 29.47 -4.73 -12.42
CA VAL A 28 29.07 -5.08 -13.79
C VAL A 28 27.55 -5.12 -13.93
N ALA A 29 26.80 -5.65 -12.94
CA ALA A 29 25.35 -5.63 -12.95
C ALA A 29 24.80 -4.19 -12.92
N PHE A 30 25.37 -3.30 -12.12
CA PHE A 30 25.03 -1.88 -12.10
C PHE A 30 25.46 -1.15 -13.37
N GLY A 31 26.59 -1.47 -13.96
CA GLY A 31 27.06 -0.92 -15.23
C GLY A 31 26.15 -1.30 -16.40
N LEU A 32 25.74 -2.57 -16.48
CA LEU A 32 24.79 -3.04 -17.50
C LEU A 32 23.38 -2.47 -17.31
N ALA A 33 22.93 -2.27 -16.08
CA ALA A 33 21.68 -1.57 -15.80
C ALA A 33 21.72 -0.09 -16.24
N GLY A 34 22.92 0.54 -16.22
CA GLY A 34 23.15 1.91 -16.71
C GLY A 34 23.09 2.07 -18.22
N LEU A 35 23.26 1.00 -18.99
CA LEU A 35 23.14 0.98 -20.47
C LEU A 35 21.69 0.89 -20.96
N TRP A 36 20.73 0.83 -20.06
CA TRP A 36 19.32 0.73 -20.41
C TRP A 36 18.85 2.02 -21.07
N LYS A 37 18.29 1.92 -22.27
CA LYS A 37 17.55 3.03 -22.90
C LYS A 37 16.42 3.40 -21.96
N HIS A 38 16.47 4.62 -21.40
CA HIS A 38 15.38 5.14 -20.60
C HIS A 38 14.11 5.20 -21.47
N PRO A 39 12.98 4.64 -21.03
CA PRO A 39 11.74 4.74 -21.77
C PRO A 39 11.39 6.21 -22.03
N ASP A 40 10.72 6.45 -23.14
CA ASP A 40 10.25 7.78 -23.48
C ASP A 40 9.21 8.25 -22.45
N VAL A 41 9.03 9.57 -22.32
CA VAL A 41 8.07 10.13 -21.37
C VAL A 41 6.64 9.78 -21.74
N ALA A 42 6.32 9.74 -23.03
CA ALA A 42 5.01 9.32 -23.52
C ALA A 42 4.69 7.85 -23.09
N GLU A 43 5.67 6.94 -23.25
CA GLU A 43 5.54 5.54 -22.79
C GLU A 43 5.34 5.48 -21.27
N LEU A 44 6.18 6.20 -20.50
CA LEU A 44 6.02 6.27 -19.03
C LEU A 44 4.66 6.83 -18.59
N THR A 45 4.19 7.87 -19.29
CA THR A 45 2.90 8.51 -18.98
C THR A 45 1.73 7.57 -19.26
N ARG A 46 1.82 6.77 -20.33
CA ARG A 46 0.81 5.76 -20.68
C ARG A 46 0.79 4.63 -19.67
N ASP A 47 1.96 4.08 -19.34
CA ASP A 47 2.08 3.01 -18.33
C ASP A 47 1.52 3.45 -16.96
N LEU A 48 1.78 4.69 -16.55
CA LEU A 48 1.22 5.23 -15.32
C LEU A 48 -0.30 5.38 -15.41
N ALA A 49 -0.83 5.84 -16.53
CA ALA A 49 -2.27 6.01 -16.72
C ALA A 49 -3.01 4.66 -16.62
N ASP A 50 -2.46 3.62 -17.22
CA ASP A 50 -3.02 2.26 -17.17
C ASP A 50 -3.02 1.70 -15.74
N LEU A 51 -1.92 1.88 -15.00
CA LEU A 51 -1.83 1.46 -13.60
C LEU A 51 -2.81 2.20 -12.69
N VAL A 52 -2.90 3.52 -12.84
CA VAL A 52 -3.84 4.33 -12.06
C VAL A 52 -5.27 3.95 -12.39
N LYS A 53 -5.59 3.74 -13.67
CA LYS A 53 -6.92 3.32 -14.11
C LYS A 53 -7.32 1.99 -13.48
N GLU A 54 -6.44 0.99 -13.51
CA GLU A 54 -6.72 -0.32 -12.89
C GLU A 54 -6.94 -0.21 -11.37
N ASP A 55 -6.13 0.60 -10.68
CA ASP A 55 -6.21 0.77 -9.24
C ASP A 55 -7.48 1.51 -8.83
N GLU A 56 -7.80 2.63 -9.50
CA GLU A 56 -9.00 3.42 -9.18
C GLU A 56 -10.29 2.70 -9.61
N GLN A 57 -10.30 1.91 -10.69
CA GLN A 57 -11.44 1.06 -11.03
C GLN A 57 -11.71 -0.01 -9.97
N ARG A 58 -10.64 -0.58 -9.40
CA ARG A 58 -10.76 -1.54 -8.29
C ARG A 58 -11.35 -0.87 -7.06
N GLN A 59 -10.87 0.32 -6.74
CA GLN A 59 -11.35 1.10 -5.60
C GLN A 59 -12.80 1.58 -5.80
N TRP A 60 -13.14 2.02 -6.99
CA TRP A 60 -14.49 2.43 -7.35
C TRP A 60 -15.50 1.28 -7.11
N ARG A 61 -15.18 0.07 -7.59
CA ARG A 61 -16.00 -1.13 -7.32
C ARG A 61 -16.19 -1.42 -5.84
N GLN A 62 -15.21 -1.09 -5.00
CA GLN A 62 -15.33 -1.27 -3.55
C GLN A 62 -16.13 -0.17 -2.86
N LEU A 63 -16.00 1.07 -3.33
CA LEU A 63 -16.75 2.21 -2.77
C LEU A 63 -18.24 2.11 -3.07
N ILE A 64 -18.58 1.66 -4.27
CA ILE A 64 -19.98 1.54 -4.73
C ILE A 64 -20.50 0.11 -4.45
N GLY A 65 -19.61 -0.88 -4.40
CA GLY A 65 -19.97 -2.30 -4.23
C GLY A 65 -20.58 -2.87 -5.51
N ASP A 66 -21.28 -4.00 -5.36
CA ASP A 66 -22.13 -4.58 -6.42
C ASP A 66 -23.46 -3.82 -6.53
N ASP A 67 -23.53 -2.61 -5.95
CA ASP A 67 -24.73 -1.82 -5.91
C ASP A 67 -25.00 -1.19 -7.27
N THR A 68 -25.97 -1.74 -7.97
CA THR A 68 -26.50 -1.16 -9.21
C THR A 68 -27.30 0.11 -8.97
N GLN A 69 -27.70 0.35 -7.70
CA GLN A 69 -28.49 1.50 -7.28
C GLN A 69 -27.57 2.64 -6.82
N ARG A 70 -27.10 3.42 -7.78
CA ARG A 70 -26.23 4.57 -7.50
C ARG A 70 -27.06 5.78 -7.07
N ILE A 71 -26.57 6.50 -6.05
CA ILE A 71 -27.12 7.80 -5.71
C ILE A 71 -26.44 8.83 -6.60
N ASN A 72 -27.16 9.37 -7.56
CA ASN A 72 -26.63 10.48 -8.37
C ASN A 72 -26.85 11.78 -7.58
N LEU A 73 -25.74 12.29 -7.05
CA LEU A 73 -25.73 13.51 -6.23
C LEU A 73 -25.56 14.72 -7.12
N THR A 74 -26.16 15.83 -6.70
CA THR A 74 -25.92 17.15 -7.29
C THR A 74 -24.79 17.86 -6.57
N PHE A 75 -24.18 18.80 -7.26
CA PHE A 75 -23.23 19.74 -6.66
C PHE A 75 -23.57 21.17 -7.09
N THR A 76 -23.28 22.10 -6.19
CA THR A 76 -23.51 23.53 -6.40
C THR A 76 -22.17 24.27 -6.41
N LEU A 77 -22.01 25.23 -7.35
CA LEU A 77 -20.86 26.13 -7.40
C LEU A 77 -20.98 27.20 -6.31
N HIS A 78 -19.94 27.32 -5.52
CA HIS A 78 -19.80 28.45 -4.59
C HIS A 78 -18.83 29.48 -5.14
N PRO A 79 -19.23 30.78 -5.19
CA PRO A 79 -18.32 31.84 -5.62
C PRO A 79 -17.15 31.96 -4.62
N GLU A 80 -15.93 31.85 -5.14
CA GLU A 80 -14.73 32.09 -4.35
C GLU A 80 -14.27 33.55 -4.51
N PRO A 81 -13.82 34.20 -3.43
CA PRO A 81 -13.27 35.54 -3.51
C PRO A 81 -11.89 35.48 -4.18
N GLY A 82 -11.76 36.24 -5.27
CA GLY A 82 -10.51 36.35 -6.01
C GLY A 82 -10.75 36.38 -7.50
N ARG A 83 -10.41 35.42 -8.25
CA ARG A 83 -10.62 35.34 -9.69
C ARG A 83 -11.84 34.47 -9.95
N GLU A 84 -12.81 34.98 -10.69
CA GLU A 84 -13.92 34.16 -11.17
C GLU A 84 -13.35 33.12 -12.14
N ALA A 85 -13.46 31.83 -11.76
CA ALA A 85 -13.22 30.76 -12.71
C ALA A 85 -14.34 30.81 -13.77
N GLU A 86 -13.99 30.75 -15.03
CA GLU A 86 -14.99 30.55 -16.08
C GLU A 86 -15.59 29.17 -15.90
N VAL A 87 -16.84 29.13 -15.46
CA VAL A 87 -17.59 27.89 -15.23
C VAL A 87 -18.84 27.89 -16.07
N PRO A 88 -19.15 26.78 -16.75
CA PRO A 88 -20.26 26.72 -17.71
C PRO A 88 -21.62 26.73 -17.04
N ALA A 89 -21.74 26.22 -15.81
CA ALA A 89 -23.00 26.13 -15.09
C ALA A 89 -22.76 26.11 -13.58
N PRO A 90 -23.66 26.73 -12.77
CA PRO A 90 -23.52 26.78 -11.32
C PRO A 90 -23.90 25.46 -10.62
N VAL A 91 -24.54 24.52 -11.31
CA VAL A 91 -25.04 23.25 -10.77
C VAL A 91 -24.71 22.11 -11.73
N GLY A 92 -24.36 20.97 -11.21
CA GLY A 92 -24.09 19.77 -11.97
C GLY A 92 -24.41 18.49 -11.17
N HIS A 93 -24.11 17.33 -11.72
CA HIS A 93 -24.31 16.03 -11.08
C HIS A 93 -23.08 15.11 -11.23
N LEU A 94 -23.00 14.06 -10.43
CA LEU A 94 -21.82 13.20 -10.39
C LEU A 94 -21.67 12.34 -11.63
N PHE A 95 -22.76 11.70 -12.04
CA PHE A 95 -22.77 10.74 -13.15
C PHE A 95 -23.57 11.29 -14.32
N GLY A 96 -23.15 10.97 -15.54
CA GLY A 96 -23.92 11.23 -16.75
C GLY A 96 -25.32 10.60 -16.65
N GLY A 97 -26.32 11.30 -17.17
CA GLY A 97 -27.72 10.88 -17.18
C GLY A 97 -28.54 11.74 -18.14
N ASP A 98 -29.85 11.54 -18.14
CA ASP A 98 -30.79 12.30 -19.01
C ASP A 98 -30.99 13.77 -18.58
N SER A 99 -30.28 14.23 -17.56
CA SER A 99 -30.33 15.61 -17.06
C SER A 99 -29.53 16.56 -17.99
N PRO A 100 -30.03 17.78 -18.26
CA PRO A 100 -29.27 18.80 -18.97
C PRO A 100 -28.08 19.35 -18.19
N LEU A 101 -27.94 19.01 -16.91
CA LEU A 101 -26.83 19.45 -16.08
C LEU A 101 -25.55 18.73 -16.48
N PRO A 102 -24.39 19.42 -16.50
CA PRO A 102 -23.11 18.79 -16.81
C PRO A 102 -22.74 17.76 -15.73
N ASP A 103 -22.14 16.65 -16.16
CA ASP A 103 -21.46 15.77 -15.24
C ASP A 103 -20.18 16.39 -14.71
N VAL A 104 -19.57 15.82 -13.67
CA VAL A 104 -18.38 16.37 -13.01
C VAL A 104 -17.18 16.46 -13.96
N ALA A 105 -17.06 15.53 -14.92
CA ALA A 105 -15.95 15.55 -15.86
C ALA A 105 -16.11 16.66 -16.91
N ALA A 106 -17.32 16.82 -17.46
CA ALA A 106 -17.66 17.92 -18.37
C ALA A 106 -17.46 19.27 -17.69
N PHE A 107 -17.90 19.40 -16.42
CA PHE A 107 -17.69 20.60 -15.61
C PHE A 107 -16.21 20.91 -15.45
N TYR A 108 -15.38 19.92 -15.06
CA TYR A 108 -13.94 20.10 -14.89
C TYR A 108 -13.24 20.49 -16.20
N HIS A 109 -13.61 19.86 -17.31
CA HIS A 109 -13.02 20.17 -18.62
C HIS A 109 -13.26 21.62 -19.07
N GLN A 110 -14.34 22.22 -18.65
CA GLN A 110 -14.72 23.59 -19.00
C GLN A 110 -14.20 24.63 -17.99
N THR A 111 -13.79 24.19 -16.79
CA THR A 111 -13.24 25.08 -15.75
C THR A 111 -11.85 25.61 -16.15
N ARG A 112 -11.62 26.92 -15.97
CA ARG A 112 -10.32 27.58 -16.21
C ARG A 112 -9.99 28.55 -15.06
N PRO A 113 -8.77 28.48 -14.49
CA PRO A 113 -7.80 27.40 -14.66
C PRO A 113 -8.34 26.06 -14.17
N ARG A 114 -7.70 24.94 -14.54
CA ARG A 114 -8.14 23.58 -14.16
C ARG A 114 -7.83 23.27 -12.68
N ARG A 115 -8.39 24.09 -11.80
CA ARG A 115 -8.30 23.94 -10.35
C ARG A 115 -9.70 23.75 -9.78
N LEU A 116 -9.92 22.64 -9.11
CA LEU A 116 -11.21 22.29 -8.55
C LEU A 116 -11.08 21.98 -7.06
N VAL A 117 -11.86 22.65 -6.24
CA VAL A 117 -12.05 22.31 -4.84
C VAL A 117 -13.42 21.65 -4.67
N VAL A 118 -13.43 20.41 -4.20
CA VAL A 118 -14.65 19.66 -3.92
C VAL A 118 -14.90 19.68 -2.41
N THR A 119 -15.98 20.31 -2.02
CA THR A 119 -16.42 20.39 -0.63
C THR A 119 -17.70 19.58 -0.40
N GLY A 120 -18.02 19.31 0.85
CA GLY A 120 -19.23 18.60 1.26
C GLY A 120 -19.14 18.08 2.69
N GLY A 121 -20.25 17.72 3.26
CA GLY A 121 -20.34 17.15 4.60
C GLY A 121 -19.57 15.84 4.79
N PRO A 122 -19.41 15.36 6.02
CA PRO A 122 -18.88 14.03 6.27
C PRO A 122 -19.80 12.97 5.62
N GLY A 123 -19.19 11.98 4.92
CA GLY A 123 -19.98 10.96 4.23
C GLY A 123 -20.72 11.41 2.96
N ALA A 124 -20.56 12.65 2.48
CA ALA A 124 -21.23 13.20 1.30
C ALA A 124 -20.76 12.57 -0.04
N GLY A 125 -19.67 11.80 -0.06
CA GLY A 125 -19.20 11.14 -1.30
C GLY A 125 -18.05 11.86 -2.01
N LYS A 126 -17.32 12.79 -1.38
CA LYS A 126 -16.18 13.51 -1.96
C LYS A 126 -15.14 12.61 -2.63
N THR A 127 -14.74 11.54 -1.95
CA THR A 127 -13.79 10.56 -2.51
C THR A 127 -14.39 9.80 -3.70
N VAL A 128 -15.69 9.50 -3.67
CA VAL A 128 -16.38 8.84 -4.79
C VAL A 128 -16.38 9.77 -6.01
N LEU A 129 -16.72 11.05 -5.82
CA LEU A 129 -16.66 12.05 -6.88
C LEU A 129 -15.23 12.19 -7.45
N ALA A 130 -14.22 12.24 -6.58
CA ALA A 130 -12.83 12.34 -7.02
C ALA A 130 -12.41 11.13 -7.88
N VAL A 131 -12.78 9.92 -7.46
CA VAL A 131 -12.48 8.67 -8.21
C VAL A 131 -13.24 8.65 -9.54
N GLU A 132 -14.53 9.02 -9.55
CA GLU A 132 -15.34 9.08 -10.77
C GLU A 132 -14.75 10.07 -11.77
N LEU A 133 -14.41 11.27 -11.31
CA LEU A 133 -13.74 12.26 -12.14
C LEU A 133 -12.41 11.74 -12.71
N MET A 134 -11.59 11.07 -11.90
CA MET A 134 -10.35 10.48 -12.37
C MET A 134 -10.57 9.43 -13.45
N LEU A 135 -11.54 8.53 -13.25
CA LEU A 135 -11.85 7.49 -14.22
C LEU A 135 -12.35 8.08 -15.54
N ALA A 136 -13.23 9.08 -15.49
CA ALA A 136 -13.71 9.79 -16.68
C ALA A 136 -12.56 10.50 -17.43
N LEU A 137 -11.64 11.15 -16.72
CA LEU A 137 -10.45 11.77 -17.30
C LEU A 137 -9.50 10.74 -17.92
N LEU A 138 -9.38 9.54 -17.34
CA LEU A 138 -8.54 8.46 -17.86
C LEU A 138 -9.17 7.75 -19.07
N GLU A 139 -10.50 7.66 -19.13
CA GLU A 139 -11.21 7.06 -20.27
C GLU A 139 -11.13 7.93 -21.53
N GLY A 140 -11.28 9.23 -21.40
CA GLY A 140 -11.17 10.20 -22.50
C GLY A 140 -9.76 10.71 -22.77
N ARG A 141 -8.73 10.15 -22.12
CA ARG A 141 -7.37 10.67 -22.11
C ARG A 141 -6.70 10.60 -23.49
N ARG A 142 -6.14 11.73 -23.92
CA ARG A 142 -5.23 11.85 -25.07
C ARG A 142 -3.77 11.70 -24.59
N GLU A 143 -2.85 11.46 -25.51
CA GLU A 143 -1.44 11.19 -25.18
C GLU A 143 -0.76 12.33 -24.39
N ASP A 144 -1.13 13.57 -24.67
CA ASP A 144 -0.59 14.76 -23.99
C ASP A 144 -1.33 15.17 -22.72
N ASP A 145 -2.48 14.57 -22.43
CA ASP A 145 -3.24 14.89 -21.24
C ASP A 145 -2.52 14.38 -19.97
N LEU A 146 -2.72 15.12 -18.89
CA LEU A 146 -2.16 14.77 -17.58
C LEU A 146 -2.75 13.47 -17.04
N VAL A 147 -1.95 12.74 -16.29
CA VAL A 147 -2.42 11.55 -15.58
C VAL A 147 -2.92 11.97 -14.19
N PRO A 148 -4.21 11.82 -13.88
CA PRO A 148 -4.70 12.08 -12.54
C PRO A 148 -4.15 11.03 -11.57
N VAL A 149 -3.57 11.48 -10.47
CA VAL A 149 -3.03 10.61 -9.41
C VAL A 149 -3.61 11.06 -8.09
N ARG A 150 -4.30 10.16 -7.39
CA ARG A 150 -4.90 10.46 -6.09
C ARG A 150 -3.88 10.27 -4.97
N LEU A 151 -3.76 11.30 -4.13
CA LEU A 151 -2.81 11.37 -3.04
C LEU A 151 -3.54 11.76 -1.75
N PRO A 152 -3.50 10.92 -0.71
CA PRO A 152 -4.07 11.29 0.59
C PRO A 152 -3.18 12.35 1.26
N LEU A 153 -3.74 13.52 1.51
CA LEU A 153 -2.99 14.65 2.12
C LEU A 153 -2.48 14.35 3.52
N THR A 154 -3.08 13.41 4.23
CA THR A 154 -2.60 12.94 5.54
C THR A 154 -1.17 12.41 5.51
N GLU A 155 -0.73 11.87 4.36
CA GLU A 155 0.62 11.32 4.17
C GLU A 155 1.67 12.37 3.82
N TRP A 156 1.25 13.58 3.48
CA TRP A 156 2.19 14.63 3.11
C TRP A 156 2.83 15.26 4.35
N ASP A 157 4.13 15.07 4.48
CA ASP A 157 4.97 15.88 5.36
C ASP A 157 5.24 17.21 4.65
N THR A 158 4.58 18.27 5.10
CA THR A 158 4.66 19.61 4.47
C THR A 158 6.04 20.26 4.53
N THR A 159 6.99 19.67 5.24
CA THR A 159 8.41 20.08 5.18
C THR A 159 9.07 19.62 3.88
N ILE A 160 8.49 18.65 3.17
CA ILE A 160 8.96 18.15 1.88
C ILE A 160 8.25 18.93 0.76
N PRO A 161 8.98 19.51 -0.20
CA PRO A 161 8.37 20.19 -1.33
C PRO A 161 7.39 19.31 -2.12
N LEU A 162 6.29 19.88 -2.60
CA LEU A 162 5.25 19.18 -3.34
C LEU A 162 5.78 18.29 -4.48
N PRO A 163 6.70 18.74 -5.36
CA PRO A 163 7.22 17.89 -6.43
C PRO A 163 7.99 16.67 -5.94
N GLU A 164 8.72 16.82 -4.83
CA GLU A 164 9.48 15.70 -4.24
C GLU A 164 8.55 14.70 -3.56
N TRP A 165 7.51 15.20 -2.88
CA TRP A 165 6.48 14.34 -2.31
C TRP A 165 5.72 13.57 -3.40
N LEU A 166 5.31 14.22 -4.49
CA LEU A 166 4.67 13.56 -5.65
C LEU A 166 5.55 12.44 -6.20
N ALA A 167 6.84 12.69 -6.42
CA ALA A 167 7.76 11.67 -6.90
C ALA A 167 7.93 10.51 -5.90
N SER A 168 8.06 10.82 -4.61
CA SER A 168 8.18 9.81 -3.56
C SER A 168 6.92 8.96 -3.43
N TYR A 169 5.74 9.54 -3.66
CA TYR A 169 4.47 8.82 -3.66
C TYR A 169 4.38 7.81 -4.82
N LEU A 170 4.79 8.21 -6.04
CA LEU A 170 4.86 7.28 -7.17
C LEU A 170 5.80 6.09 -6.88
N VAL A 171 6.94 6.36 -6.26
CA VAL A 171 7.86 5.30 -5.82
C VAL A 171 7.20 4.39 -4.77
N LYS A 172 6.53 4.99 -3.78
CA LYS A 172 5.94 4.27 -2.65
C LYS A 172 4.74 3.42 -3.06
N VAL A 173 3.83 3.95 -3.87
CA VAL A 173 2.54 3.33 -4.19
C VAL A 173 2.60 2.47 -5.45
N TYR A 174 3.23 2.99 -6.50
CA TYR A 174 3.31 2.30 -7.79
C TYR A 174 4.66 1.62 -8.05
N ASP A 175 5.57 1.64 -7.07
CA ASP A 175 6.91 1.02 -7.15
C ASP A 175 7.74 1.53 -8.35
N TRP A 176 7.54 2.81 -8.70
CA TRP A 176 8.24 3.41 -9.82
C TRP A 176 9.71 3.67 -9.49
N PRO A 177 10.65 3.44 -10.41
CA PRO A 177 12.04 3.83 -10.21
C PRO A 177 12.13 5.33 -9.95
N ALA A 178 12.85 5.74 -8.91
CA ALA A 178 12.89 7.14 -8.47
C ALA A 178 13.25 8.13 -9.61
N LYS A 179 14.20 7.76 -10.48
CA LYS A 179 14.58 8.58 -11.65
C LYS A 179 13.41 8.82 -12.61
N MET A 180 12.56 7.81 -12.83
CA MET A 180 11.39 7.90 -13.71
C MET A 180 10.27 8.71 -13.07
N ALA A 181 10.00 8.50 -11.78
CA ALA A 181 9.04 9.29 -11.01
C ALA A 181 9.40 10.78 -11.04
N HIS A 182 10.65 11.13 -10.74
CA HIS A 182 11.12 12.52 -10.83
C HIS A 182 11.07 13.08 -12.25
N LYS A 183 11.27 12.24 -13.30
CA LYS A 183 11.15 12.67 -14.70
C LYS A 183 9.71 13.08 -15.02
N LEU A 184 8.72 12.26 -14.65
CA LEU A 184 7.29 12.56 -14.86
C LEU A 184 6.85 13.82 -14.12
N VAL A 185 7.24 13.99 -12.86
CA VAL A 185 6.92 15.17 -12.06
C VAL A 185 7.54 16.44 -12.63
N ARG A 186 8.83 16.40 -12.99
CA ARG A 186 9.51 17.56 -13.60
C ARG A 186 8.91 17.97 -14.93
N GLN A 187 8.42 17.02 -15.72
CA GLN A 187 7.77 17.29 -17.00
C GLN A 187 6.27 17.57 -16.87
N ARG A 188 5.78 17.78 -15.63
CA ARG A 188 4.39 18.16 -15.38
C ARG A 188 3.36 17.23 -16.02
N ARG A 189 3.62 15.90 -16.01
CA ARG A 189 2.71 14.91 -16.60
C ARG A 189 1.62 14.42 -15.65
N LEU A 190 1.57 14.93 -14.40
CA LEU A 190 0.63 14.54 -13.37
C LEU A 190 -0.43 15.61 -13.13
N LEU A 191 -1.66 15.18 -12.90
CA LEU A 191 -2.72 15.96 -12.28
C LEU A 191 -2.86 15.48 -10.83
N PRO A 192 -2.38 16.24 -9.83
CA PRO A 192 -2.57 15.88 -8.44
C PRO A 192 -4.05 15.94 -8.05
N VAL A 193 -4.59 14.83 -7.55
CA VAL A 193 -5.91 14.73 -6.93
C VAL A 193 -5.70 14.52 -5.44
N LEU A 194 -5.79 15.59 -4.68
CA LEU A 194 -5.43 15.67 -3.27
C LEU A 194 -6.66 15.41 -2.40
N ASP A 195 -6.70 14.25 -1.75
CA ASP A 195 -7.86 13.81 -1.00
C ASP A 195 -7.68 14.05 0.51
N GLY A 196 -8.63 14.74 1.14
CA GLY A 196 -8.73 14.88 2.58
C GLY A 196 -7.89 15.99 3.21
N LEU A 197 -8.03 17.25 2.78
CA LEU A 197 -7.38 18.40 3.42
C LEU A 197 -7.78 18.55 4.90
N ASP A 198 -9.04 18.28 5.22
CA ASP A 198 -9.59 18.29 6.59
C ASP A 198 -8.99 17.22 7.51
N GLU A 199 -8.31 16.23 6.96
CA GLU A 199 -7.69 15.15 7.72
C GLU A 199 -6.22 15.42 8.09
N MET A 200 -5.63 16.51 7.61
CA MET A 200 -4.21 16.83 7.85
C MET A 200 -3.95 17.24 9.30
N ASP A 201 -4.85 17.98 9.89
CA ASP A 201 -4.73 18.48 11.24
C ASP A 201 -5.71 17.79 12.20
N PRO A 202 -5.37 17.67 13.50
CA PRO A 202 -6.27 17.07 14.48
C PRO A 202 -7.56 17.92 14.60
N THR A 203 -8.69 17.24 14.69
CA THR A 203 -9.97 17.86 15.02
C THR A 203 -10.22 17.79 16.53
N ALA A 204 -10.96 18.75 17.06
CA ALA A 204 -11.44 18.67 18.44
C ALA A 204 -12.35 17.43 18.64
N PRO A 205 -12.56 16.99 19.90
CA PRO A 205 -13.40 15.81 20.19
C PRO A 205 -14.85 15.93 19.69
N ASP A 206 -15.35 17.14 19.55
CA ASP A 206 -16.67 17.48 19.00
C ASP A 206 -16.71 17.52 17.46
N GLY A 207 -15.57 17.26 16.81
CA GLY A 207 -15.45 17.29 15.36
C GLY A 207 -15.24 18.68 14.77
N THR A 208 -15.09 19.73 15.60
CA THR A 208 -14.80 21.08 15.13
C THR A 208 -13.39 21.18 14.55
N PRO A 209 -13.20 21.96 13.46
CA PRO A 209 -11.89 22.17 12.88
C PRO A 209 -10.95 22.92 13.82
N SER A 210 -9.66 22.58 13.79
CA SER A 210 -8.65 23.39 14.45
C SER A 210 -8.61 24.78 13.81
N PRO A 211 -8.74 25.88 14.59
CA PRO A 211 -8.70 27.23 14.02
C PRO A 211 -7.38 27.53 13.29
N ASP A 212 -6.29 26.99 13.78
CA ASP A 212 -4.95 27.26 13.23
C ASP A 212 -4.63 26.36 12.03
N ALA A 213 -5.10 25.12 12.01
CA ALA A 213 -4.88 24.10 10.97
C ALA A 213 -3.53 24.26 10.23
N PRO A 214 -2.38 24.18 10.93
CA PRO A 214 -1.09 24.63 10.40
C PRO A 214 -0.63 23.80 9.19
N ARG A 215 -0.89 22.49 9.17
CA ARG A 215 -0.49 21.64 8.05
C ARG A 215 -1.34 21.91 6.81
N ALA A 216 -2.65 22.09 6.98
CA ALA A 216 -3.56 22.42 5.88
C ALA A 216 -3.21 23.79 5.27
N ARG A 217 -2.86 24.78 6.09
CA ARG A 217 -2.42 26.12 5.62
C ARG A 217 -1.12 26.01 4.82
N THR A 218 -0.10 25.34 5.36
CA THR A 218 1.18 25.14 4.65
C THR A 218 0.98 24.37 3.33
N ALA A 219 0.10 23.38 3.31
CA ALA A 219 -0.24 22.66 2.08
C ALA A 219 -0.89 23.60 1.04
N LEU A 220 -1.83 24.45 1.43
CA LEU A 220 -2.47 25.41 0.55
C LEU A 220 -1.50 26.48 0.04
N GLU A 221 -0.58 26.95 0.88
CA GLU A 221 0.51 27.85 0.43
C GLU A 221 1.38 27.20 -0.64
N ALA A 222 1.78 25.96 -0.44
CA ALA A 222 2.55 25.20 -1.43
C ALA A 222 1.76 24.97 -2.74
N LEU A 223 0.46 24.71 -2.65
CA LEU A 223 -0.43 24.56 -3.80
C LEU A 223 -0.66 25.89 -4.53
N ASN A 224 -0.75 26.99 -3.81
CA ASN A 224 -0.85 28.33 -4.41
C ASN A 224 0.46 28.73 -5.12
N ALA A 225 1.60 28.26 -4.62
CA ALA A 225 2.89 28.41 -5.28
C ALA A 225 3.11 27.41 -6.44
N TYR A 226 2.25 26.39 -6.57
CA TYR A 226 2.37 25.39 -7.64
C TYR A 226 1.90 25.96 -8.98
N GLN A 227 2.84 26.15 -9.91
CA GLN A 227 2.60 26.75 -11.21
C GLN A 227 2.98 25.80 -12.34
N ASP A 228 2.31 25.92 -13.46
CA ASP A 228 2.64 25.31 -14.74
C ASP A 228 2.91 26.44 -15.78
N GLY A 229 4.19 26.71 -16.02
CA GLY A 229 4.60 27.90 -16.76
C GLY A 229 4.23 29.19 -16.01
N ARG A 230 3.39 30.04 -16.65
CA ARG A 230 2.86 31.29 -16.07
C ARG A 230 1.47 31.14 -15.44
N ALA A 231 0.84 29.97 -15.60
CA ALA A 231 -0.49 29.69 -15.08
C ALA A 231 -0.44 28.93 -13.75
N ALA A 232 -1.52 28.99 -12.99
CA ALA A 232 -1.69 28.15 -11.83
C ALA A 232 -1.73 26.66 -12.23
N GLY A 233 -0.93 25.83 -11.59
CA GLY A 233 -0.84 24.40 -11.90
C GLY A 233 -2.16 23.69 -11.60
N PRO A 234 -2.60 22.77 -12.48
CA PRO A 234 -3.86 22.06 -12.30
C PRO A 234 -3.84 21.19 -11.05
N VAL A 235 -4.94 21.19 -10.30
CA VAL A 235 -5.10 20.41 -9.07
C VAL A 235 -6.58 20.18 -8.78
N ILE A 236 -6.88 19.02 -8.22
CA ILE A 236 -8.18 18.70 -7.63
C ILE A 236 -7.96 18.49 -6.13
N LEU A 237 -8.78 19.14 -5.30
CA LEU A 237 -8.66 19.11 -3.85
C LEU A 237 -9.99 18.73 -3.22
N THR A 238 -10.01 17.79 -2.27
CA THR A 238 -11.21 17.48 -1.49
C THR A 238 -11.06 17.96 -0.05
N CYS A 239 -12.14 18.50 0.53
CA CYS A 239 -12.18 18.97 1.90
C CYS A 239 -13.61 18.95 2.45
N ARG A 240 -13.79 18.84 3.78
CA ARG A 240 -15.10 19.09 4.39
C ARG A 240 -15.43 20.58 4.31
N THR A 241 -16.70 20.91 4.01
CA THR A 241 -17.16 22.31 3.85
C THR A 241 -16.75 23.19 5.02
N HIS A 242 -17.13 22.82 6.23
CA HIS A 242 -16.87 23.65 7.42
C HIS A 242 -15.38 23.75 7.78
N HIS A 243 -14.56 22.74 7.45
CA HIS A 243 -13.10 22.84 7.61
C HIS A 243 -12.50 23.83 6.61
N TYR A 244 -12.93 23.74 5.34
CA TYR A 244 -12.45 24.66 4.31
C TYR A 244 -12.86 26.11 4.61
N GLU A 245 -14.06 26.32 5.12
CA GLU A 245 -14.57 27.64 5.50
C GLU A 245 -13.84 28.22 6.73
N ALA A 246 -13.52 27.37 7.71
CA ALA A 246 -12.78 27.76 8.91
C ALA A 246 -11.36 28.26 8.63
N LEU A 247 -10.73 27.85 7.51
CA LEU A 247 -9.41 28.35 7.11
C LEU A 247 -9.39 29.85 6.82
N GLY A 248 -10.55 30.45 6.50
CA GLY A 248 -10.67 31.84 6.10
C GLY A 248 -10.15 32.14 4.68
N LYS A 249 -10.63 33.24 4.10
CA LYS A 249 -10.37 33.62 2.71
C LYS A 249 -8.88 33.66 2.30
N PRO A 250 -7.96 34.20 3.14
CA PRO A 250 -6.56 34.31 2.73
C PRO A 250 -5.81 32.99 2.57
N ALA A 251 -6.28 31.93 3.24
CA ALA A 251 -5.61 30.64 3.25
C ALA A 251 -6.21 29.64 2.24
N ARG A 252 -7.20 30.06 1.43
CA ARG A 252 -7.85 29.17 0.46
C ARG A 252 -7.01 28.94 -0.81
N LEU A 253 -7.39 27.92 -1.57
CA LEU A 253 -6.79 27.69 -2.88
C LEU A 253 -7.21 28.80 -3.85
N LEU A 254 -6.24 29.50 -4.39
CA LEU A 254 -6.46 30.59 -5.34
C LEU A 254 -6.75 30.07 -6.75
N ASP A 255 -7.43 30.89 -7.55
CA ASP A 255 -7.76 30.59 -8.96
C ASP A 255 -8.44 29.22 -9.12
N SER A 256 -9.39 28.88 -8.26
CA SER A 256 -10.07 27.58 -8.27
C SER A 256 -11.59 27.75 -8.38
N ALA A 257 -12.23 26.77 -9.02
CA ALA A 257 -13.68 26.58 -8.88
C ALA A 257 -13.94 25.76 -7.60
N ARG A 258 -14.87 26.21 -6.75
CA ARG A 258 -15.31 25.44 -5.60
C ARG A 258 -16.70 24.90 -5.85
N VAL A 259 -16.82 23.57 -5.80
CA VAL A 259 -18.11 22.88 -5.84
C VAL A 259 -18.40 22.25 -4.49
N GLU A 260 -19.64 22.32 -4.06
CA GLU A 260 -20.12 21.67 -2.85
C GLU A 260 -21.10 20.58 -3.22
N ILE A 261 -20.86 19.36 -2.71
CA ILE A 261 -21.80 18.24 -2.88
C ILE A 261 -23.00 18.51 -1.98
N ASP A 262 -24.18 18.58 -2.61
CA ASP A 262 -25.43 18.82 -1.93
C ASP A 262 -25.83 17.61 -1.06
N PRO A 263 -26.53 17.85 0.06
CA PRO A 263 -27.13 16.78 0.84
C PRO A 263 -28.13 15.97 0.00
N VAL A 264 -28.23 14.69 0.27
CA VAL A 264 -29.24 13.82 -0.35
C VAL A 264 -30.62 14.33 0.04
N THR A 265 -31.47 14.56 -0.96
CA THR A 265 -32.86 14.98 -0.71
C THR A 265 -33.68 13.82 -0.13
N PRO A 266 -34.71 14.08 0.69
CA PRO A 266 -35.59 13.03 1.21
C PRO A 266 -36.23 12.17 0.11
N SER A 267 -36.57 12.75 -1.04
CA SER A 267 -37.09 12.01 -2.19
C SER A 267 -36.05 11.06 -2.81
N THR A 268 -34.80 11.49 -2.90
CA THR A 268 -33.69 10.63 -3.36
C THR A 268 -33.42 9.52 -2.34
N ALA A 269 -33.43 9.84 -1.05
CA ALA A 269 -33.25 8.87 0.04
C ALA A 269 -34.37 7.82 0.02
N HIS A 270 -35.64 8.26 -0.13
CA HIS A 270 -36.81 7.38 -0.28
C HIS A 270 -36.62 6.44 -1.47
N THR A 271 -36.29 6.97 -2.63
CA THR A 271 -36.11 6.17 -3.86
C THR A 271 -34.98 5.12 -3.66
N TYR A 272 -33.84 5.52 -3.10
CA TYR A 272 -32.72 4.63 -2.83
C TYR A 272 -33.10 3.50 -1.87
N LEU A 273 -33.70 3.82 -0.73
CA LEU A 273 -34.10 2.83 0.27
C LEU A 273 -35.13 1.86 -0.28
N ARG A 274 -36.12 2.36 -1.03
CA ARG A 274 -37.15 1.52 -1.67
C ARG A 274 -36.55 0.53 -2.68
N LEU A 275 -35.61 0.98 -3.49
CA LEU A 275 -34.96 0.14 -4.51
C LEU A 275 -33.97 -0.87 -3.89
N ARG A 276 -33.37 -0.51 -2.75
CA ARG A 276 -32.40 -1.36 -2.06
C ARG A 276 -33.04 -2.36 -1.11
N ALA A 277 -34.24 -2.10 -0.65
CA ALA A 277 -34.94 -2.97 0.29
C ALA A 277 -35.30 -4.32 -0.34
N HIS A 278 -34.91 -5.42 0.31
CA HIS A 278 -35.30 -6.78 -0.07
C HIS A 278 -36.83 -6.96 0.03
N ASP A 279 -37.41 -6.36 1.08
CA ASP A 279 -38.86 -6.26 1.29
C ASP A 279 -39.21 -4.78 1.56
N PRO A 280 -39.74 -4.07 0.53
CA PRO A 280 -40.15 -2.67 0.68
C PRO A 280 -41.24 -2.44 1.74
N ARG A 281 -42.04 -3.46 2.06
CA ARG A 281 -43.11 -3.33 3.07
C ARG A 281 -42.58 -3.07 4.46
N ARG A 282 -41.45 -3.68 4.80
CA ARG A 282 -40.79 -3.44 6.10
C ARG A 282 -40.31 -2.00 6.24
N TRP A 283 -39.95 -1.37 5.13
CA TRP A 283 -39.45 0.00 5.11
C TRP A 283 -40.56 1.05 5.03
N GLN A 284 -41.82 0.65 4.80
CA GLN A 284 -42.91 1.59 4.58
C GLN A 284 -43.05 2.66 5.67
N PRO A 285 -42.97 2.34 7.00
CA PRO A 285 -43.03 3.37 8.03
C PRO A 285 -41.93 4.43 7.92
N VAL A 286 -40.73 4.01 7.53
CA VAL A 286 -39.57 4.90 7.35
C VAL A 286 -39.75 5.76 6.10
N LEU A 287 -40.23 5.16 5.01
CA LEU A 287 -40.49 5.85 3.74
C LEU A 287 -41.60 6.91 3.92
N ASP A 288 -42.68 6.58 4.60
CA ASP A 288 -43.77 7.51 4.91
C ASP A 288 -43.29 8.66 5.81
N ALA A 289 -42.42 8.38 6.80
CA ALA A 289 -41.85 9.40 7.67
C ALA A 289 -40.93 10.37 6.92
N LEU A 290 -40.17 9.87 5.94
CA LEU A 290 -39.31 10.72 5.08
C LEU A 290 -40.15 11.65 4.19
N GLU A 291 -41.31 11.20 3.72
CA GLU A 291 -42.22 12.03 2.92
C GLU A 291 -42.94 13.07 3.77
N GLN A 292 -43.40 12.67 4.96
CA GLN A 292 -44.18 13.55 5.84
C GLN A 292 -43.33 14.61 6.57
N ASN A 293 -42.10 14.27 6.94
CA ASN A 293 -41.23 15.16 7.71
C ASN A 293 -39.80 15.16 7.16
N ALA A 294 -39.60 15.80 6.02
CA ALA A 294 -38.34 15.91 5.31
C ALA A 294 -37.21 16.55 6.14
N SER A 295 -37.53 17.46 7.06
CA SER A 295 -36.59 18.16 7.94
C SER A 295 -36.44 17.54 9.34
N GLY A 296 -37.11 16.43 9.60
CA GLY A 296 -37.03 15.71 10.87
C GLY A 296 -35.68 15.01 11.09
N THR A 297 -35.50 14.44 12.30
CA THR A 297 -34.30 13.69 12.69
C THR A 297 -33.86 12.66 11.64
N LEU A 298 -34.81 11.92 11.10
CA LEU A 298 -34.57 10.90 10.07
C LEU A 298 -34.02 11.50 8.78
N GLY A 299 -34.69 12.54 8.24
CA GLY A 299 -34.27 13.23 7.01
C GLY A 299 -32.88 13.88 7.16
N ALA A 300 -32.63 14.51 8.30
CA ALA A 300 -31.33 15.10 8.60
C ALA A 300 -30.22 14.05 8.69
N THR A 301 -30.46 12.90 9.33
CA THR A 301 -29.47 11.81 9.42
C THR A 301 -29.24 11.14 8.09
N LEU A 302 -30.29 10.78 7.34
CA LEU A 302 -30.17 10.08 6.06
C LEU A 302 -29.84 11.02 4.87
N SER A 303 -29.38 12.23 5.15
CA SER A 303 -28.98 13.21 4.14
C SER A 303 -27.63 12.93 3.47
N THR A 304 -26.97 11.83 3.80
CA THR A 304 -25.69 11.46 3.19
C THR A 304 -25.69 10.03 2.63
N PRO A 305 -24.99 9.77 1.52
CA PRO A 305 -24.89 8.42 0.95
C PRO A 305 -24.39 7.38 1.95
N TRP A 306 -23.46 7.80 2.81
CA TRP A 306 -22.90 6.90 3.83
C TRP A 306 -23.97 6.43 4.83
N ARG A 307 -24.77 7.34 5.37
CA ARG A 307 -25.82 6.98 6.33
C ARG A 307 -26.95 6.17 5.69
N LEU A 308 -27.27 6.45 4.45
CA LEU A 308 -28.18 5.61 3.67
C LEU A 308 -27.64 4.19 3.48
N CYS A 309 -26.36 4.06 3.16
CA CYS A 309 -25.70 2.76 3.06
C CYS A 309 -25.67 2.01 4.41
N LEU A 310 -25.39 2.73 5.52
CA LEU A 310 -25.46 2.15 6.87
C LEU A 310 -26.86 1.60 7.17
N ALA A 311 -27.89 2.42 7.01
CA ALA A 311 -29.28 2.02 7.29
C ALA A 311 -29.69 0.82 6.43
N ALA A 312 -29.45 0.86 5.12
CA ALA A 312 -29.75 -0.23 4.20
C ALA A 312 -29.02 -1.53 4.57
N THR A 313 -27.77 -1.44 5.03
CA THR A 313 -26.96 -2.62 5.44
C THR A 313 -27.43 -3.19 6.76
N VAL A 314 -27.67 -2.34 7.75
CA VAL A 314 -28.09 -2.76 9.11
C VAL A 314 -29.42 -3.53 9.07
N TYR A 315 -30.35 -3.08 8.24
CA TYR A 315 -31.68 -3.67 8.16
C TYR A 315 -31.91 -4.54 6.90
N ALA A 316 -30.83 -4.97 6.24
CA ALA A 316 -30.94 -5.80 5.04
C ALA A 316 -31.62 -7.14 5.31
N HIS A 317 -31.29 -7.82 6.42
CA HIS A 317 -31.84 -9.12 6.79
C HIS A 317 -32.60 -9.10 8.10
N ASP A 318 -31.99 -8.54 9.16
CA ASP A 318 -32.50 -8.60 10.52
C ASP A 318 -32.98 -7.25 11.04
N GLY A 319 -33.78 -7.24 12.10
CA GLY A 319 -34.31 -6.05 12.75
C GLY A 319 -35.48 -5.40 11.98
N ASP A 320 -36.16 -4.47 12.61
CA ASP A 320 -37.24 -3.68 12.01
C ASP A 320 -36.72 -2.28 11.65
N PRO A 321 -36.76 -1.85 10.37
CA PRO A 321 -36.40 -0.48 9.99
C PRO A 321 -37.15 0.61 10.76
N ALA A 322 -38.37 0.33 11.26
CA ALA A 322 -39.14 1.26 12.07
C ALA A 322 -38.42 1.67 13.38
N ASP A 323 -37.41 0.91 13.85
CA ASP A 323 -36.57 1.28 14.98
C ASP A 323 -35.86 2.64 14.75
N LEU A 324 -35.58 2.98 13.48
CA LEU A 324 -34.98 4.27 13.12
C LEU A 324 -35.84 5.47 13.56
N LEU A 325 -37.15 5.27 13.70
CA LEU A 325 -38.09 6.32 14.11
C LEU A 325 -38.09 6.57 15.63
N GLN A 326 -37.51 5.68 16.42
CA GLN A 326 -37.51 5.77 17.87
C GLN A 326 -36.41 6.71 18.42
N HIS A 327 -35.49 7.15 17.58
CA HIS A 327 -34.35 7.97 17.99
C HIS A 327 -34.70 9.47 17.96
N ALA A 328 -34.47 10.15 19.08
CA ALA A 328 -34.85 11.55 19.25
C ALA A 328 -33.87 12.51 18.54
N THR A 329 -32.59 12.15 18.47
CA THR A 329 -31.54 13.02 17.88
C THR A 329 -30.79 12.32 16.74
N PRO A 330 -30.25 13.09 15.78
CA PRO A 330 -29.39 12.52 14.74
C PRO A 330 -28.15 11.79 15.30
N ALA A 331 -27.63 12.23 16.45
CA ALA A 331 -26.47 11.61 17.09
C ALA A 331 -26.80 10.21 17.65
N ASP A 332 -27.98 10.05 18.29
CA ASP A 332 -28.44 8.76 18.79
C ASP A 332 -28.67 7.78 17.64
N LEU A 333 -29.21 8.27 16.54
CA LEU A 333 -29.45 7.46 15.33
C LEU A 333 -28.14 7.03 14.66
N ASP A 334 -27.14 7.93 14.60
CA ASP A 334 -25.79 7.60 14.10
C ASP A 334 -25.11 6.55 14.97
N GLU A 335 -25.17 6.70 16.30
CA GLU A 335 -24.61 5.75 17.27
C GLU A 335 -25.24 4.36 17.08
N HIS A 336 -26.56 4.30 16.95
CA HIS A 336 -27.31 3.07 16.71
C HIS A 336 -26.90 2.39 15.42
N LEU A 337 -26.79 3.11 14.30
CA LEU A 337 -26.40 2.57 13.02
C LEU A 337 -24.95 2.07 13.02
N LEU A 338 -24.01 2.84 13.61
CA LEU A 338 -22.59 2.45 13.70
C LEU A 338 -22.39 1.21 14.57
N ALA A 339 -23.14 1.10 15.67
CA ALA A 339 -23.10 -0.06 16.57
C ALA A 339 -23.49 -1.36 15.85
N ARG A 340 -24.51 -1.31 15.01
CA ARG A 340 -25.04 -2.49 14.30
C ARG A 340 -24.35 -2.79 12.97
N PHE A 341 -23.58 -1.85 12.41
CA PHE A 341 -23.02 -1.98 11.06
C PHE A 341 -22.03 -3.14 10.92
N ALA A 342 -21.04 -3.26 11.82
CA ALA A 342 -20.05 -4.35 11.73
C ALA A 342 -20.67 -5.75 11.94
N PRO A 343 -21.58 -5.96 12.91
CA PRO A 343 -22.36 -7.20 13.01
C PRO A 343 -23.18 -7.52 11.74
N ALA A 344 -23.94 -6.55 11.23
CA ALA A 344 -24.78 -6.74 10.04
C ALA A 344 -23.93 -7.07 8.80
N ALA A 345 -22.82 -6.35 8.57
CA ALA A 345 -21.91 -6.62 7.48
C ALA A 345 -21.29 -8.03 7.57
N THR A 346 -21.06 -8.52 8.80
CA THR A 346 -20.52 -9.88 9.02
C THR A 346 -21.56 -10.95 8.63
N ILE A 347 -22.82 -10.72 8.91
CA ILE A 347 -23.93 -11.64 8.55
C ILE A 347 -24.16 -11.61 7.03
N LEU A 348 -24.16 -10.43 6.42
CA LEU A 348 -24.40 -10.25 4.98
C LEU A 348 -23.32 -10.87 4.10
N HIS A 349 -22.08 -10.84 4.56
CA HIS A 349 -20.91 -11.29 3.81
C HIS A 349 -20.18 -12.42 4.53
N PRO A 350 -20.79 -13.62 4.69
CA PRO A 350 -20.10 -14.74 5.33
C PRO A 350 -18.89 -15.17 4.50
N HIS A 351 -17.73 -15.31 5.13
CA HIS A 351 -16.54 -15.78 4.41
C HIS A 351 -16.72 -17.28 4.06
N PRO A 352 -16.54 -17.70 2.78
CA PRO A 352 -16.87 -19.06 2.33
C PRO A 352 -16.17 -20.19 3.09
N HIS A 353 -14.93 -19.95 3.54
CA HIS A 353 -14.10 -20.97 4.20
C HIS A 353 -13.84 -20.70 5.68
N HIS A 354 -14.14 -19.52 6.18
CA HIS A 354 -13.82 -19.09 7.54
C HIS A 354 -14.90 -18.13 8.05
N PRO A 355 -16.06 -18.62 8.49
CA PRO A 355 -17.10 -17.76 9.05
C PRO A 355 -16.53 -17.04 10.28
N TYR A 356 -16.56 -15.73 10.27
CA TYR A 356 -16.14 -14.91 11.40
C TYR A 356 -17.34 -14.65 12.30
N ALA A 357 -17.17 -14.83 13.60
CA ALA A 357 -18.18 -14.40 14.55
C ALA A 357 -18.19 -12.86 14.62
N ALA A 358 -19.38 -12.26 14.58
CA ALA A 358 -19.56 -10.80 14.57
C ALA A 358 -18.82 -10.10 15.72
N GLY A 359 -18.90 -10.64 16.93
CA GLY A 359 -18.19 -10.12 18.11
C GLY A 359 -16.67 -10.22 18.03
N GLU A 360 -16.12 -11.23 17.33
CA GLU A 360 -14.67 -11.33 17.11
C GLU A 360 -14.20 -10.33 16.04
N ALA A 361 -14.93 -10.24 14.93
CA ALA A 361 -14.66 -9.28 13.86
C ALA A 361 -14.67 -7.85 14.43
N HIS A 362 -15.67 -7.51 15.25
CA HIS A 362 -15.74 -6.22 15.94
C HIS A 362 -14.49 -5.96 16.78
N ARG A 363 -14.11 -6.90 17.69
CA ARG A 363 -12.93 -6.75 18.56
C ARG A 363 -11.62 -6.57 17.78
N TRP A 364 -11.47 -7.27 16.65
CA TRP A 364 -10.28 -7.12 15.79
C TRP A 364 -10.23 -5.78 15.09
N LEU A 365 -11.36 -5.34 14.51
CA LEU A 365 -11.49 -4.03 13.87
C LEU A 365 -11.28 -2.89 14.87
N ALA A 366 -11.91 -2.97 16.05
CA ALA A 366 -11.74 -1.98 17.11
C ALA A 366 -10.28 -1.83 17.56
N ARG A 367 -9.55 -2.95 17.65
CA ARG A 367 -8.12 -2.93 17.99
C ARG A 367 -7.27 -2.29 16.90
N LEU A 368 -7.59 -2.54 15.62
CA LEU A 368 -6.91 -1.90 14.50
C LEU A 368 -7.23 -0.40 14.44
N ALA A 369 -8.48 -0.02 14.68
CA ALA A 369 -8.93 1.36 14.76
C ALA A 369 -8.21 2.12 15.89
N ALA A 370 -8.16 1.57 17.10
CA ALA A 370 -7.44 2.15 18.23
C ALA A 370 -5.93 2.32 17.93
N TYR A 371 -5.31 1.39 17.18
CA TYR A 371 -3.92 1.53 16.78
C TYR A 371 -3.68 2.70 15.82
N LEU A 372 -4.64 3.00 14.98
CA LEU A 372 -4.56 4.13 14.03
C LEU A 372 -4.81 5.47 14.73
N ASP A 373 -5.79 5.53 15.63
CA ASP A 373 -6.17 6.76 16.33
C ASP A 373 -5.17 7.18 17.42
N PHE A 374 -4.49 6.19 18.04
CA PHE A 374 -3.54 6.43 19.14
C PHE A 374 -2.13 5.95 18.79
N PRO A 375 -1.36 6.65 17.94
CA PRO A 375 -0.04 6.18 17.46
C PRO A 375 1.06 6.16 18.53
N GLY A 376 0.73 6.32 19.83
CA GLY A 376 1.65 6.17 20.98
C GLY A 376 2.73 7.24 21.12
N LYS A 377 2.65 8.33 20.37
CA LYS A 377 3.46 9.54 20.56
C LYS A 377 2.54 10.73 20.71
N VAL A 378 2.72 11.49 21.78
CA VAL A 378 2.06 12.78 21.98
C VAL A 378 2.42 13.69 20.79
N GLY A 379 1.41 14.20 20.09
CA GLY A 379 1.58 15.10 18.93
C GLY A 379 1.73 14.40 17.55
N ALA A 380 1.65 13.08 17.47
CA ALA A 380 1.58 12.40 16.17
C ALA A 380 0.16 12.45 15.60
N SER A 381 0.03 12.84 14.33
CA SER A 381 -1.26 12.81 13.64
C SER A 381 -1.85 11.40 13.59
N PRO A 382 -3.17 11.24 13.71
CA PRO A 382 -3.84 9.96 13.48
C PRO A 382 -3.46 9.39 12.12
N ARG A 383 -3.27 8.08 12.07
CA ARG A 383 -2.97 7.37 10.82
C ARG A 383 -4.26 6.82 10.24
N THR A 384 -4.33 6.78 8.91
CA THR A 384 -5.45 6.16 8.20
C THR A 384 -5.08 4.80 7.63
N ASP A 385 -3.79 4.54 7.39
CA ASP A 385 -3.28 3.42 6.62
C ASP A 385 -2.85 2.23 7.49
N LEU A 386 -3.42 1.08 7.22
CA LEU A 386 -3.02 -0.22 7.76
C LEU A 386 -2.08 -0.92 6.78
N LEU A 387 -0.78 -0.64 6.91
CA LEU A 387 0.27 -1.33 6.16
C LEU A 387 0.70 -2.59 6.92
N LEU A 388 0.50 -3.78 6.35
CA LEU A 388 0.78 -5.05 7.03
C LEU A 388 2.19 -5.13 7.63
N HIS A 389 3.19 -4.65 6.91
CA HIS A 389 4.58 -4.65 7.38
C HIS A 389 4.86 -3.65 8.51
N GLN A 390 3.93 -2.72 8.80
CA GLN A 390 4.04 -1.73 9.87
C GLN A 390 3.21 -2.08 11.11
N LEU A 391 2.39 -3.13 11.09
CA LEU A 391 1.52 -3.51 12.22
C LEU A 391 2.25 -4.18 13.39
N TRP A 392 3.50 -4.58 13.21
CA TRP A 392 4.25 -5.33 14.22
C TRP A 392 4.36 -4.64 15.60
N PRO A 393 4.34 -3.28 15.75
CA PRO A 393 4.36 -2.64 17.06
C PRO A 393 3.12 -2.92 17.90
N LEU A 394 2.00 -3.32 17.27
CA LEU A 394 0.72 -3.66 17.90
C LEU A 394 0.83 -4.85 18.87
N ALA A 395 1.76 -5.78 18.60
CA ALA A 395 2.06 -6.92 19.49
C ALA A 395 3.15 -6.62 20.54
N GLY A 396 3.61 -5.37 20.63
CA GLY A 396 4.67 -4.92 21.53
C GLY A 396 6.06 -4.94 20.86
N ARG A 397 6.66 -3.75 20.71
CA ARG A 397 7.94 -3.56 19.98
C ARG A 397 9.08 -4.45 20.51
N ARG A 398 9.24 -4.52 21.84
CA ARG A 398 10.29 -5.33 22.49
C ARG A 398 10.04 -6.83 22.29
N ARG A 399 8.79 -7.25 22.48
CA ARG A 399 8.38 -8.65 22.35
C ARG A 399 8.62 -9.17 20.92
N VAL A 400 8.15 -8.45 19.89
CA VAL A 400 8.33 -8.87 18.50
C VAL A 400 9.81 -8.92 18.11
N ARG A 401 10.61 -7.92 18.52
CA ARG A 401 12.05 -7.90 18.24
C ARG A 401 12.79 -9.05 18.93
N ALA A 402 12.48 -9.32 20.19
CA ALA A 402 13.08 -10.42 20.92
C ALA A 402 12.73 -11.78 20.30
N THR A 403 11.44 -11.99 19.97
CA THR A 403 11.00 -13.22 19.31
C THR A 403 11.64 -13.38 17.93
N ASP A 404 11.74 -12.31 17.15
CA ASP A 404 12.42 -12.30 15.83
C ASP A 404 13.91 -12.67 15.96
N ALA A 405 14.59 -12.12 16.96
CA ALA A 405 15.99 -12.45 17.26
C ALA A 405 16.16 -13.92 17.63
N VAL A 406 15.34 -14.42 18.56
CA VAL A 406 15.40 -15.81 19.01
C VAL A 406 15.10 -16.77 17.87
N LEU A 407 14.02 -16.57 17.11
CA LEU A 407 13.69 -17.44 15.98
C LEU A 407 14.76 -17.42 14.90
N THR A 408 15.33 -16.26 14.59
CA THR A 408 16.43 -16.14 13.61
C THR A 408 17.67 -16.89 14.09
N THR A 409 18.05 -16.72 15.38
CA THR A 409 19.15 -17.46 15.98
C THR A 409 18.92 -18.96 15.92
N LEU A 410 17.72 -19.43 16.30
CA LEU A 410 17.38 -20.86 16.27
C LEU A 410 17.41 -21.45 14.86
N VAL A 411 16.86 -20.74 13.85
CA VAL A 411 16.87 -21.20 12.47
C VAL A 411 18.29 -21.34 11.92
N ILE A 412 19.21 -20.47 12.32
CA ILE A 412 20.61 -20.54 11.92
C ILE A 412 21.39 -21.58 12.72
N LEU A 413 21.07 -21.76 14.02
CA LEU A 413 21.70 -22.77 14.86
C LEU A 413 21.33 -24.20 14.47
N LEU A 414 20.11 -24.44 14.01
CA LEU A 414 19.60 -25.80 13.74
C LEU A 414 20.48 -26.60 12.76
N PRO A 415 20.85 -26.06 11.56
CA PRO A 415 21.77 -26.77 10.66
C PRO A 415 23.20 -26.84 11.19
N LEU A 416 23.56 -25.96 12.11
CA LEU A 416 24.93 -25.87 12.65
C LEU A 416 25.16 -26.86 13.82
N LEU A 417 24.09 -27.41 14.39
CA LEU A 417 24.18 -28.58 15.27
C LEU A 417 24.79 -29.79 14.54
N GLY A 418 24.51 -29.91 13.23
CA GLY A 418 25.13 -30.94 12.38
C GLY A 418 26.65 -30.78 12.18
N THR A 419 27.18 -29.54 12.18
CA THR A 419 28.65 -29.32 12.12
C THR A 419 29.36 -29.76 13.39
N TRP A 420 28.69 -29.64 14.54
CA TRP A 420 29.22 -30.14 15.82
C TRP A 420 29.36 -31.66 15.81
N LEU A 421 28.39 -32.38 15.25
CA LEU A 421 28.47 -33.83 15.05
C LEU A 421 29.59 -34.22 14.05
N GLY A 422 29.99 -33.30 13.16
CA GLY A 422 31.09 -33.46 12.19
C GLY A 422 32.45 -32.98 12.68
N GLY A 423 32.61 -32.63 13.97
CA GLY A 423 33.92 -32.31 14.58
C GLY A 423 34.41 -30.84 14.42
N TYR A 424 33.55 -29.92 13.95
CA TYR A 424 33.90 -28.51 13.84
C TYR A 424 33.70 -27.76 15.17
N PRO A 425 34.53 -26.72 15.51
CA PRO A 425 34.38 -25.99 16.76
C PRO A 425 33.06 -25.23 16.85
N PRO A 426 32.22 -25.51 17.88
CA PRO A 426 30.88 -24.94 17.99
C PRO A 426 30.85 -23.42 18.24
N SER A 427 31.99 -22.85 18.64
CA SER A 427 32.06 -21.42 19.01
C SER A 427 31.79 -20.46 17.83
N ILE A 428 32.39 -20.69 16.68
CA ILE A 428 32.26 -19.81 15.48
C ILE A 428 30.78 -19.81 15.03
N VAL A 429 30.16 -20.94 15.09
CA VAL A 429 28.78 -21.20 14.71
C VAL A 429 27.81 -20.49 15.64
N PHE A 430 28.01 -20.64 16.94
CA PHE A 430 27.19 -19.98 17.95
C PHE A 430 27.27 -18.45 17.83
N PHE A 431 28.49 -17.89 17.72
CA PHE A 431 28.65 -16.44 17.61
C PHE A 431 28.08 -15.87 16.32
N SER A 432 28.20 -16.58 15.19
CA SER A 432 27.60 -16.12 13.92
C SER A 432 26.06 -16.16 13.97
N ALA A 433 25.46 -17.18 14.56
CA ALA A 433 24.01 -17.27 14.74
C ALA A 433 23.48 -16.19 15.70
N LEU A 434 24.18 -15.95 16.81
CA LEU A 434 23.83 -14.89 17.75
C LEU A 434 23.95 -13.50 17.11
N ALA A 435 25.03 -13.24 16.37
CA ALA A 435 25.21 -11.99 15.65
C ALA A 435 24.09 -11.76 14.62
N ALA A 436 23.69 -12.78 13.86
CA ALA A 436 22.58 -12.71 12.91
C ALA A 436 21.23 -12.44 13.62
N GLY A 437 20.99 -13.06 14.76
CA GLY A 437 19.79 -12.79 15.59
C GLY A 437 19.76 -11.34 16.10
N LEU A 438 20.88 -10.83 16.60
CA LEU A 438 21.00 -9.44 17.05
C LEU A 438 20.85 -8.44 15.89
N PHE A 439 21.40 -8.75 14.71
CA PHE A 439 21.21 -7.96 13.50
C PHE A 439 19.72 -7.94 13.10
N ALA A 440 19.06 -9.09 13.10
CA ALA A 440 17.64 -9.19 12.81
C ALA A 440 16.78 -8.35 13.77
N ALA A 441 17.12 -8.33 15.06
CA ALA A 441 16.41 -7.52 16.06
C ALA A 441 16.55 -6.01 15.80
N ARG A 442 17.73 -5.58 15.30
CA ARG A 442 18.03 -4.17 15.02
C ARG A 442 17.61 -3.72 13.62
N ALA A 443 17.42 -4.63 12.67
CA ALA A 443 17.09 -4.30 11.30
C ALA A 443 15.86 -3.38 11.23
N SER A 444 16.00 -2.28 10.50
CA SER A 444 14.87 -1.40 10.16
C SER A 444 13.93 -2.13 9.20
N VAL A 445 12.63 -1.96 9.38
CA VAL A 445 11.64 -2.50 8.44
C VAL A 445 11.55 -1.55 7.27
N ALA A 446 12.30 -1.83 6.22
CA ALA A 446 12.13 -1.16 4.93
C ALA A 446 10.86 -1.66 4.24
N PRO A 447 10.23 -0.86 3.36
CA PRO A 447 9.18 -1.37 2.50
C PRO A 447 9.66 -2.61 1.75
N PRO A 448 8.84 -3.68 1.68
CA PRO A 448 9.24 -4.90 0.99
C PRO A 448 9.39 -4.66 -0.52
N ALA A 449 10.39 -5.27 -1.14
CA ALA A 449 10.59 -5.18 -2.58
C ALA A 449 9.50 -5.93 -3.36
N ARG A 450 9.03 -5.35 -4.45
CA ARG A 450 7.80 -5.77 -5.15
C ARG A 450 8.00 -6.50 -6.47
N ALA A 451 9.23 -6.80 -6.89
CA ALA A 451 9.49 -7.39 -8.20
C ALA A 451 8.93 -8.81 -8.36
N GLN A 452 8.23 -9.04 -9.46
CA GLN A 452 7.76 -10.35 -9.91
C GLN A 452 8.43 -10.74 -11.23
N TRP A 453 9.07 -11.90 -11.27
CA TRP A 453 9.73 -12.41 -12.49
C TRP A 453 8.76 -12.56 -13.67
N GLY A 454 7.52 -12.98 -13.43
CA GLY A 454 6.50 -13.21 -14.44
C GLY A 454 6.07 -11.96 -15.21
N SER A 455 6.15 -10.78 -14.59
CA SER A 455 5.72 -9.50 -15.14
C SER A 455 6.83 -8.75 -15.91
N LEU A 456 8.07 -9.29 -15.93
CA LEU A 456 9.18 -8.65 -16.63
C LEU A 456 8.98 -8.65 -18.15
N PRO A 457 9.11 -7.49 -18.83
CA PRO A 457 9.15 -7.43 -20.29
C PRO A 457 10.28 -8.28 -20.87
N THR A 458 10.11 -8.77 -22.10
CA THR A 458 11.11 -9.67 -22.75
C THR A 458 12.51 -9.06 -22.78
N LYS A 459 12.63 -7.76 -23.02
CA LYS A 459 13.91 -7.01 -22.99
C LYS A 459 14.54 -7.02 -21.59
N ALA A 460 13.72 -6.80 -20.54
CA ALA A 460 14.17 -6.82 -19.17
C ALA A 460 14.62 -8.22 -18.73
N ARG A 461 13.90 -9.27 -19.10
CA ARG A 461 14.31 -10.67 -18.86
C ARG A 461 15.66 -10.99 -19.49
N ARG A 462 15.88 -10.56 -20.74
CA ARG A 462 17.19 -10.72 -21.40
C ARG A 462 18.30 -10.02 -20.64
N LEU A 463 18.08 -8.77 -20.19
CA LEU A 463 19.08 -8.02 -19.42
C LEU A 463 19.40 -8.72 -18.09
N VAL A 464 18.38 -9.16 -17.36
CA VAL A 464 18.57 -9.92 -16.11
C VAL A 464 19.35 -11.20 -16.35
N LEU A 465 19.00 -11.96 -17.39
CA LEU A 465 19.70 -13.19 -17.74
C LEU A 465 21.15 -12.91 -18.16
N THR A 466 21.41 -11.88 -18.97
CA THR A 466 22.78 -11.54 -19.37
C THR A 466 23.63 -11.09 -18.20
N SER A 467 23.09 -10.24 -17.30
CA SER A 467 23.82 -9.83 -16.09
C SER A 467 24.08 -10.98 -15.13
N ALA A 468 23.12 -11.88 -14.96
CA ALA A 468 23.28 -13.09 -14.15
C ALA A 468 24.35 -14.04 -14.76
N SER A 469 24.28 -14.26 -16.07
CA SER A 469 25.24 -15.14 -16.79
C SER A 469 26.67 -14.58 -16.73
N THR A 470 26.84 -13.28 -16.97
CA THR A 470 28.17 -12.65 -16.88
C THR A 470 28.74 -12.68 -15.48
N SER A 471 27.94 -12.41 -14.45
CA SER A 471 28.38 -12.48 -13.05
C SER A 471 28.72 -13.90 -12.63
N GLY A 472 27.89 -14.87 -13.00
CA GLY A 472 28.17 -16.28 -12.73
C GLY A 472 29.45 -16.78 -13.42
N LEU A 473 29.63 -16.43 -14.68
CA LEU A 473 30.84 -16.79 -15.44
C LEU A 473 32.10 -16.17 -14.83
N LEU A 474 32.07 -14.87 -14.49
CA LEU A 474 33.20 -14.17 -13.89
C LEU A 474 33.59 -14.74 -12.53
N LEU A 475 32.61 -14.99 -11.65
CA LEU A 475 32.84 -15.63 -10.36
C LEU A 475 33.37 -17.06 -10.52
N GLY A 476 32.71 -17.84 -11.39
CA GLY A 476 33.11 -19.22 -11.64
C GLY A 476 34.53 -19.33 -12.16
N LEU A 477 34.91 -18.51 -13.15
CA LEU A 477 36.26 -18.51 -13.71
C LEU A 477 37.29 -18.02 -12.66
N ALA A 478 37.04 -16.92 -11.93
CA ALA A 478 37.97 -16.38 -10.96
C ALA A 478 38.27 -17.37 -9.85
N PHE A 479 37.26 -17.91 -9.21
CA PHE A 479 37.44 -18.84 -8.09
C PHE A 479 37.81 -20.25 -8.55
N GLY A 480 37.34 -20.69 -9.72
CA GLY A 480 37.72 -21.97 -10.32
C GLY A 480 39.17 -22.01 -10.69
N LEU A 481 39.71 -20.94 -11.29
CA LEU A 481 41.11 -20.83 -11.62
C LEU A 481 41.99 -20.76 -10.35
N ALA A 482 41.58 -19.96 -9.37
CA ALA A 482 42.29 -19.84 -8.11
C ALA A 482 42.37 -21.19 -7.35
N ALA A 483 41.25 -21.88 -7.24
CA ALA A 483 41.20 -23.18 -6.59
C ALA A 483 41.94 -24.26 -7.39
N GLY A 484 41.85 -24.24 -8.72
CA GLY A 484 42.54 -25.18 -9.62
C GLY A 484 44.06 -25.08 -9.52
N LEU A 485 44.58 -23.86 -9.43
CA LEU A 485 46.04 -23.61 -9.27
C LEU A 485 46.54 -24.01 -7.89
N ASN A 486 45.77 -23.82 -6.82
CA ASN A 486 46.23 -24.10 -5.45
C ASN A 486 45.91 -25.53 -4.97
N PHE A 487 44.81 -26.13 -5.42
CA PHE A 487 44.28 -27.40 -4.90
C PHE A 487 44.06 -28.48 -5.99
N GLY A 488 44.41 -28.19 -7.23
CA GLY A 488 44.29 -29.12 -8.36
C GLY A 488 42.99 -28.90 -9.19
N PRO A 489 42.96 -29.43 -10.44
CA PRO A 489 41.95 -29.12 -11.42
C PRO A 489 40.54 -29.57 -11.03
N ALA A 490 40.39 -30.66 -10.31
CA ALA A 490 39.09 -31.15 -9.85
C ALA A 490 38.45 -30.17 -8.82
N MET A 491 39.24 -29.65 -7.89
CA MET A 491 38.78 -28.64 -6.93
C MET A 491 38.49 -27.30 -7.64
N GLY A 492 39.28 -26.94 -8.63
CA GLY A 492 39.04 -25.78 -9.47
C GLY A 492 37.70 -25.83 -10.18
N LEU A 493 37.37 -26.98 -10.78
CA LEU A 493 36.11 -27.19 -11.50
C LEU A 493 34.89 -27.12 -10.53
N THR A 494 34.97 -27.77 -9.38
CA THR A 494 33.89 -27.81 -8.40
C THR A 494 33.62 -26.42 -7.79
N MET A 495 34.66 -25.70 -7.35
CA MET A 495 34.53 -24.34 -6.84
C MET A 495 34.07 -23.35 -7.89
N GLY A 496 34.57 -23.49 -9.13
CA GLY A 496 34.16 -22.67 -10.25
C GLY A 496 32.68 -22.81 -10.58
N LEU A 497 32.18 -24.05 -10.69
CA LEU A 497 30.78 -24.32 -10.96
C LEU A 497 29.86 -23.82 -9.83
N GLY A 498 30.22 -24.09 -8.59
CA GLY A 498 29.34 -23.73 -7.47
C GLY A 498 29.26 -22.22 -7.20
N LEU A 499 30.38 -21.54 -7.20
CA LEU A 499 30.40 -20.08 -7.01
C LEU A 499 29.85 -19.38 -8.26
N GLY A 500 30.05 -19.94 -9.45
CA GLY A 500 29.45 -19.47 -10.68
C GLY A 500 27.93 -19.55 -10.65
N LEU A 501 27.36 -20.68 -10.26
CA LEU A 501 25.91 -20.84 -10.08
C LEU A 501 25.36 -19.93 -8.98
N THR A 502 26.06 -19.80 -7.87
CA THR A 502 25.65 -18.89 -6.78
C THR A 502 25.61 -17.45 -7.29
N GLY A 503 26.64 -17.00 -8.00
CA GLY A 503 26.69 -15.67 -8.60
C GLY A 503 25.59 -15.44 -9.64
N PHE A 504 25.30 -16.44 -10.48
CA PHE A 504 24.21 -16.40 -11.45
C PHE A 504 22.86 -16.17 -10.76
N PHE A 505 22.50 -17.02 -9.80
CA PHE A 505 21.21 -16.94 -9.14
C PHE A 505 21.05 -15.68 -8.27
N THR A 506 22.07 -15.32 -7.50
CA THR A 506 22.00 -14.12 -6.63
C THR A 506 21.89 -12.83 -7.45
N THR A 507 22.72 -12.69 -8.50
CA THR A 507 22.66 -11.52 -9.39
C THR A 507 21.37 -11.49 -10.20
N GLY A 508 20.90 -12.63 -10.68
CA GLY A 508 19.64 -12.74 -11.44
C GLY A 508 18.44 -12.30 -10.59
N ILE A 509 18.34 -12.78 -9.36
CA ILE A 509 17.23 -12.40 -8.46
C ILE A 509 17.34 -10.92 -8.09
N MET A 510 18.55 -10.43 -7.77
CA MET A 510 18.77 -9.02 -7.43
C MET A 510 18.44 -8.10 -8.61
N ALA A 511 18.91 -8.42 -9.82
CA ALA A 511 18.63 -7.64 -11.02
C ALA A 511 17.13 -7.67 -11.37
N ALA A 512 16.45 -8.80 -11.21
CA ALA A 512 15.00 -8.88 -11.39
C ALA A 512 14.23 -7.95 -10.43
N CYS A 513 14.73 -7.80 -9.18
CA CYS A 513 14.16 -6.87 -8.21
C CYS A 513 14.35 -5.40 -8.59
N LEU A 514 15.40 -5.06 -9.33
CA LEU A 514 15.72 -3.68 -9.73
C LEU A 514 15.01 -3.26 -11.04
N VAL A 515 14.67 -4.23 -11.88
CA VAL A 515 14.22 -4.02 -13.27
C VAL A 515 12.73 -4.33 -13.46
N GLY A 516 12.04 -4.82 -12.43
CA GLY A 516 10.62 -5.15 -12.51
C GLY A 516 9.76 -3.94 -12.89
N PRO A 517 8.72 -4.12 -13.74
CA PRO A 517 7.78 -3.05 -14.04
C PRO A 517 7.02 -2.63 -12.78
N PRO A 518 6.59 -1.37 -12.70
CA PRO A 518 5.70 -0.93 -11.66
C PRO A 518 4.40 -1.74 -11.72
N THR A 519 3.89 -2.17 -10.59
CA THR A 519 2.63 -2.92 -10.51
C THR A 519 1.75 -2.31 -9.43
N SER A 520 0.45 -2.21 -9.70
CA SER A 520 -0.51 -1.89 -8.66
C SER A 520 -0.49 -3.01 -7.62
N ALA A 521 -0.03 -2.72 -6.41
CA ALA A 521 0.15 -3.75 -5.38
C ALA A 521 -1.12 -3.88 -4.54
N ARG A 522 -1.65 -5.10 -4.43
CA ARG A 522 -2.59 -5.43 -3.35
C ARG A 522 -1.83 -5.35 -2.02
N PRO A 523 -2.46 -4.95 -0.91
CA PRO A 523 -1.77 -4.80 0.37
C PRO A 523 -1.05 -6.04 0.89
N ARG A 524 -1.43 -7.25 0.43
CA ARG A 524 -0.77 -8.52 0.77
C ARG A 524 0.42 -8.87 -0.11
N ASP A 525 0.45 -8.34 -1.34
CA ASP A 525 1.48 -8.71 -2.32
C ASP A 525 2.89 -8.35 -1.87
N PRO A 526 3.14 -7.20 -1.23
CA PRO A 526 4.47 -6.88 -0.72
C PRO A 526 5.02 -7.94 0.25
N ILE A 527 4.19 -8.40 1.18
CA ILE A 527 4.60 -9.43 2.16
C ILE A 527 4.82 -10.78 1.46
N ARG A 528 3.90 -11.18 0.57
CA ARG A 528 3.99 -12.42 -0.19
C ARG A 528 5.23 -12.45 -1.08
N ASN A 529 5.51 -11.34 -1.75
CA ASN A 529 6.68 -11.20 -2.62
C ASN A 529 7.97 -11.24 -1.81
N ASP A 530 8.02 -10.60 -0.65
CA ASP A 530 9.17 -10.60 0.26
C ASP A 530 9.47 -12.03 0.75
N LEU A 531 8.45 -12.76 1.19
CA LEU A 531 8.59 -14.16 1.61
C LEU A 531 8.97 -15.09 0.45
N SER A 532 8.36 -14.92 -0.73
CA SER A 532 8.69 -15.73 -1.90
C SER A 532 10.10 -15.45 -2.43
N ARG A 533 10.58 -14.22 -2.30
CA ARG A 533 11.95 -13.84 -2.59
C ARG A 533 12.93 -14.52 -1.64
N ALA A 534 12.65 -14.47 -0.34
CA ALA A 534 13.45 -15.14 0.68
C ALA A 534 13.60 -16.64 0.39
N LEU A 535 12.48 -17.30 0.07
CA LEU A 535 12.46 -18.71 -0.28
C LEU A 535 13.28 -19.01 -1.54
N ARG A 536 13.09 -18.20 -2.61
CA ARG A 536 13.83 -18.39 -3.87
C ARG A 536 15.33 -18.19 -3.71
N ILE A 537 15.76 -17.14 -3.01
CA ILE A 537 17.17 -16.90 -2.73
C ILE A 537 17.74 -18.05 -1.90
N GLY A 538 17.03 -18.45 -0.84
CA GLY A 538 17.46 -19.55 0.01
C GLY A 538 17.62 -20.85 -0.78
N LEU A 539 16.61 -21.26 -1.55
CA LEU A 539 16.67 -22.48 -2.36
C LEU A 539 17.79 -22.44 -3.40
N ALA A 540 17.89 -21.32 -4.14
CA ALA A 540 18.88 -21.20 -5.21
C ALA A 540 20.33 -21.26 -4.66
N THR A 541 20.62 -20.51 -3.58
CA THR A 541 21.93 -20.53 -2.94
C THR A 541 22.21 -21.85 -2.23
N GLY A 542 21.19 -22.44 -1.60
CA GLY A 542 21.33 -23.75 -0.95
C GLY A 542 21.64 -24.87 -1.92
N LEU A 543 20.93 -24.94 -3.04
CA LEU A 543 21.19 -25.92 -4.09
C LEU A 543 22.59 -25.74 -4.71
N ALA A 544 22.97 -24.49 -5.03
CA ALA A 544 24.27 -24.21 -5.63
C ALA A 544 25.42 -24.58 -4.68
N LEU A 545 25.39 -24.14 -3.43
CA LEU A 545 26.43 -24.42 -2.46
C LEU A 545 26.41 -25.88 -1.98
N GLY A 546 25.23 -26.49 -1.85
CA GLY A 546 25.08 -27.90 -1.48
C GLY A 546 25.65 -28.83 -2.53
N PHE A 547 25.32 -28.57 -3.82
CA PHE A 547 25.89 -29.32 -4.94
C PHE A 547 27.40 -29.21 -4.99
N THR A 548 27.94 -28.00 -4.85
CA THR A 548 29.39 -27.75 -4.85
C THR A 548 30.11 -28.48 -3.71
N ALA A 549 29.57 -28.35 -2.50
CA ALA A 549 30.13 -28.97 -1.32
C ALA A 549 30.06 -30.51 -1.40
N GLY A 550 28.94 -31.03 -1.92
CA GLY A 550 28.77 -32.48 -2.14
C GLY A 550 29.75 -33.05 -3.16
N LEU A 551 29.97 -32.34 -4.27
CA LEU A 551 30.93 -32.72 -5.30
C LEU A 551 32.38 -32.67 -4.78
N ALA A 552 32.71 -31.57 -4.08
CA ALA A 552 34.06 -31.41 -3.49
C ALA A 552 34.37 -32.47 -2.43
N ALA A 553 33.40 -32.79 -1.58
CA ALA A 553 33.56 -33.86 -0.57
C ALA A 553 33.55 -35.26 -1.19
N GLY A 554 32.71 -35.51 -2.23
CA GLY A 554 32.64 -36.78 -2.93
C GLY A 554 33.93 -37.15 -3.68
N LEU A 555 34.74 -36.14 -4.05
CA LEU A 555 36.06 -36.33 -4.64
C LEU A 555 37.12 -36.71 -3.58
N SER A 556 36.89 -36.42 -2.32
CA SER A 556 37.82 -36.62 -1.21
C SER A 556 37.38 -37.61 -0.14
N ALA A 557 36.06 -37.96 -0.05
CA ALA A 557 35.53 -38.84 0.97
C ALA A 557 34.22 -39.56 0.51
N LYS A 558 33.90 -40.70 1.14
CA LYS A 558 32.74 -41.55 0.79
C LYS A 558 31.37 -40.90 1.09
N ASP A 559 31.30 -39.84 1.91
CA ASP A 559 30.04 -39.24 2.39
C ASP A 559 29.73 -37.87 1.75
N GLY A 560 30.16 -37.63 0.52
CA GLY A 560 29.97 -36.37 -0.18
C GLY A 560 28.52 -35.90 -0.31
N PHE A 561 27.55 -36.83 -0.46
CA PHE A 561 26.12 -36.49 -0.55
C PHE A 561 25.57 -35.91 0.75
N GLY A 562 25.88 -36.54 1.89
CA GLY A 562 25.43 -36.07 3.20
C GLY A 562 25.97 -34.70 3.55
N PHE A 563 27.27 -34.46 3.28
CA PHE A 563 27.92 -33.17 3.48
C PHE A 563 27.33 -32.06 2.56
N GLY A 564 27.08 -32.37 1.29
CA GLY A 564 26.45 -31.45 0.33
C GLY A 564 25.03 -31.06 0.75
N LEU A 565 24.23 -32.04 1.17
CA LEU A 565 22.86 -31.77 1.65
C LEU A 565 22.88 -30.89 2.89
N PHE A 566 23.84 -31.12 3.80
CA PHE A 566 24.02 -30.32 5.01
C PHE A 566 24.42 -28.87 4.70
N VAL A 567 25.46 -28.66 3.91
CA VAL A 567 25.93 -27.32 3.50
C VAL A 567 24.83 -26.60 2.72
N GLY A 568 24.13 -27.30 1.85
CA GLY A 568 23.02 -26.76 1.07
C GLY A 568 21.85 -26.29 1.93
N THR A 569 21.43 -27.07 2.91
CA THR A 569 20.36 -26.68 3.84
C THR A 569 20.77 -25.51 4.74
N ALA A 570 22.01 -25.52 5.26
CA ALA A 570 22.53 -24.43 6.05
C ALA A 570 22.60 -23.11 5.26
N ALA A 571 23.09 -23.16 4.02
CA ALA A 571 23.14 -22.02 3.11
C ALA A 571 21.74 -21.52 2.73
N ALA A 572 20.81 -22.45 2.44
CA ALA A 572 19.42 -22.09 2.12
C ALA A 572 18.75 -21.31 3.24
N LEU A 573 18.87 -21.81 4.47
CA LEU A 573 18.28 -21.15 5.64
C LEU A 573 18.96 -19.81 5.95
N THR A 574 20.27 -19.76 5.95
CA THR A 574 21.04 -18.54 6.28
C THR A 574 20.80 -17.45 5.24
N CYS A 575 20.89 -17.78 3.95
CA CYS A 575 20.68 -16.82 2.87
C CYS A 575 19.21 -16.42 2.73
N GLY A 576 18.28 -17.37 2.89
CA GLY A 576 16.84 -17.09 2.86
C GLY A 576 16.42 -16.14 3.98
N VAL A 577 16.94 -16.33 5.20
CA VAL A 577 16.64 -15.46 6.36
C VAL A 577 17.41 -14.14 6.28
N GLY A 578 18.66 -14.15 5.81
CA GLY A 578 19.52 -12.96 5.76
C GLY A 578 19.18 -12.01 4.61
N PHE A 579 18.96 -12.56 3.39
CA PHE A 579 18.63 -11.78 2.18
C PHE A 579 17.13 -11.68 1.92
N GLY A 580 16.30 -12.54 2.56
CA GLY A 580 14.88 -12.35 2.65
C GLY A 580 14.58 -11.07 3.41
N GLY A 581 13.74 -10.20 2.86
CA GLY A 581 13.45 -8.91 3.48
C GLY A 581 12.96 -9.04 4.91
N PRO A 582 13.37 -8.13 5.79
CA PRO A 582 12.99 -8.18 7.20
C PRO A 582 11.49 -7.97 7.43
N SER A 583 10.77 -7.44 6.43
CA SER A 583 9.36 -7.08 6.53
C SER A 583 8.45 -8.30 6.58
N GLY A 584 8.63 -9.26 5.68
CA GLY A 584 7.85 -10.50 5.66
C GLY A 584 8.09 -11.34 6.90
N ARG A 585 9.35 -11.53 7.30
CA ARG A 585 9.73 -12.28 8.51
C ARG A 585 9.13 -11.64 9.76
N ARG A 586 9.28 -10.32 9.93
CA ARG A 586 8.75 -9.60 11.09
C ARG A 586 7.23 -9.62 11.14
N TYR A 587 6.57 -9.61 9.99
CA TYR A 587 5.12 -9.79 9.91
C TYR A 587 4.70 -11.18 10.41
N LEU A 588 5.40 -12.25 10.02
CA LEU A 588 5.11 -13.61 10.53
C LEU A 588 5.30 -13.69 12.05
N VAL A 589 6.40 -13.14 12.58
CA VAL A 589 6.65 -13.06 14.02
C VAL A 589 5.56 -12.26 14.74
N PHE A 590 5.11 -11.16 14.13
CA PHE A 590 3.99 -10.36 14.63
C PHE A 590 2.71 -11.22 14.75
N LEU A 591 2.35 -11.98 13.71
CA LEU A 591 1.18 -12.85 13.75
C LEU A 591 1.26 -13.88 14.88
N LEU A 592 2.43 -14.50 15.09
CA LEU A 592 2.67 -15.42 16.20
C LEU A 592 2.49 -14.73 17.57
N CYS A 593 3.05 -13.53 17.71
CA CYS A 593 2.94 -12.76 18.96
C CYS A 593 1.51 -12.23 19.21
N SER A 594 0.72 -12.01 18.18
CA SER A 594 -0.64 -11.45 18.26
C SER A 594 -1.76 -12.49 18.21
N ARG A 595 -1.46 -13.80 18.09
CA ARG A 595 -2.42 -14.90 17.84
C ARG A 595 -3.65 -14.97 18.76
N ARG A 596 -3.55 -14.43 19.99
CA ARG A 596 -4.67 -14.34 20.93
C ARG A 596 -5.51 -13.07 20.78
N LYS A 597 -5.03 -12.11 20.00
CA LYS A 597 -5.59 -10.77 19.91
C LYS A 597 -6.06 -10.41 18.50
N LEU A 598 -5.49 -11.04 17.49
CA LEU A 598 -5.80 -10.87 16.07
C LEU A 598 -5.79 -12.24 15.39
N PRO A 599 -6.49 -12.41 14.27
CA PRO A 599 -6.51 -13.67 13.54
C PRO A 599 -5.14 -13.97 12.94
N LEU A 600 -4.71 -15.23 12.96
CA LEU A 600 -3.43 -15.65 12.35
C LEU A 600 -3.40 -15.36 10.83
N ARG A 601 -4.55 -15.43 10.17
CA ARG A 601 -4.72 -15.08 8.76
C ARG A 601 -5.20 -13.63 8.59
N LEU A 602 -4.52 -12.69 9.28
CA LEU A 602 -4.93 -11.28 9.32
C LEU A 602 -5.15 -10.69 7.92
N GLY A 603 -4.27 -10.96 6.95
CA GLY A 603 -4.46 -10.46 5.58
C GLY A 603 -5.75 -10.98 4.93
N VAL A 604 -6.15 -12.23 5.18
CA VAL A 604 -7.43 -12.81 4.68
C VAL A 604 -8.62 -12.11 5.32
N PHE A 605 -8.53 -11.87 6.64
CA PHE A 605 -9.56 -11.13 7.37
C PHE A 605 -9.73 -9.70 6.84
N LEU A 606 -8.62 -8.99 6.56
CA LEU A 606 -8.68 -7.62 6.04
C LEU A 606 -9.24 -7.58 4.61
N ASP A 607 -8.89 -8.55 3.75
CA ASP A 607 -9.50 -8.67 2.41
C ASP A 607 -11.01 -8.93 2.51
N TRP A 608 -11.41 -9.81 3.44
CA TRP A 608 -12.83 -10.03 3.72
C TRP A 608 -13.52 -8.76 4.23
N ALA A 609 -12.89 -8.03 5.15
CA ALA A 609 -13.45 -6.79 5.67
C ALA A 609 -13.59 -5.70 4.57
N CYS A 610 -12.72 -5.72 3.54
CA CYS A 610 -12.90 -4.90 2.35
C CYS A 610 -14.12 -5.36 1.53
N ALA A 611 -14.28 -6.66 1.31
CA ALA A 611 -15.44 -7.20 0.58
C ALA A 611 -16.75 -6.93 1.34
N ALA A 612 -16.72 -6.97 2.67
CA ALA A 612 -17.87 -6.65 3.54
C ALA A 612 -18.13 -5.14 3.68
N GLY A 613 -17.37 -4.27 3.01
CA GLY A 613 -17.57 -2.82 3.04
C GLY A 613 -17.15 -2.13 4.35
N LEU A 614 -16.44 -2.82 5.24
CA LEU A 614 -15.92 -2.27 6.50
C LEU A 614 -14.61 -1.52 6.29
N LEU A 615 -13.77 -2.05 5.40
CA LEU A 615 -12.49 -1.46 4.98
C LEU A 615 -12.52 -1.17 3.47
N ARG A 616 -11.51 -0.46 3.00
CA ARG A 616 -11.23 -0.24 1.57
C ARG A 616 -9.74 -0.45 1.30
N TYR A 617 -9.39 -0.73 0.06
CA TYR A 617 -8.01 -0.69 -0.37
C TYR A 617 -7.60 0.77 -0.67
N ALA A 618 -6.39 1.14 -0.28
CA ALA A 618 -5.76 2.42 -0.62
C ALA A 618 -4.33 2.13 -1.06
N GLY A 619 -4.14 1.88 -2.35
CA GLY A 619 -2.86 1.41 -2.87
C GLY A 619 -2.41 0.12 -2.16
N ALA A 620 -1.23 0.16 -1.52
CA ALA A 620 -0.67 -0.97 -0.78
C ALA A 620 -1.15 -1.07 0.69
N ALA A 621 -2.14 -0.27 1.10
CA ALA A 621 -2.69 -0.22 2.45
C ALA A 621 -4.16 -0.65 2.50
N TYR A 622 -4.62 -1.02 3.69
CA TYR A 622 -6.04 -1.04 4.01
C TYR A 622 -6.39 0.22 4.76
N GLN A 623 -7.58 0.75 4.55
CA GLN A 623 -8.15 1.89 5.29
C GLN A 623 -9.56 1.55 5.77
N PHE A 624 -10.01 2.12 6.87
CA PHE A 624 -11.43 2.10 7.19
C PHE A 624 -12.20 2.82 6.09
N ARG A 625 -13.34 2.25 5.69
CA ARG A 625 -14.16 2.84 4.63
C ARG A 625 -14.54 4.28 4.95
N HIS A 626 -14.87 4.55 6.21
CA HIS A 626 -15.15 5.88 6.74
C HIS A 626 -14.41 6.13 8.04
N ARG A 627 -13.92 7.35 8.22
CA ARG A 627 -13.21 7.77 9.43
C ARG A 627 -14.11 7.74 10.66
N GLU A 628 -15.40 8.04 10.49
CA GLU A 628 -16.40 7.95 11.57
C GLU A 628 -16.49 6.53 12.13
N LEU A 629 -16.50 5.51 11.27
CA LEU A 629 -16.47 4.12 11.69
C LEU A 629 -15.18 3.77 12.43
N GLN A 630 -14.01 4.24 11.94
CA GLN A 630 -12.73 4.07 12.63
C GLN A 630 -12.77 4.66 14.03
N GLN A 631 -13.17 5.92 14.16
CA GLN A 631 -13.25 6.64 15.44
C GLN A 631 -14.26 6.00 16.39
N TRP A 632 -15.39 5.56 15.86
CA TRP A 632 -16.41 4.88 16.66
C TRP A 632 -15.87 3.55 17.21
N LEU A 633 -15.30 2.69 16.37
CA LEU A 633 -14.70 1.42 16.78
C LEU A 633 -13.54 1.59 17.77
N ALA A 634 -12.74 2.64 17.61
CA ALA A 634 -11.63 2.92 18.54
C ALA A 634 -12.14 3.26 19.97
N ARG A 635 -13.31 3.89 20.07
CA ARG A 635 -13.97 4.24 21.35
C ARG A 635 -14.78 3.08 21.93
N HIS A 636 -15.24 2.15 21.10
CA HIS A 636 -16.09 1.01 21.47
C HIS A 636 -15.38 -0.34 21.24
N PRO A 637 -14.39 -0.71 22.08
CA PRO A 637 -13.60 -1.93 21.89
C PRO A 637 -14.40 -3.22 22.17
N ALA A 638 -15.46 -3.15 22.96
CA ALA A 638 -16.36 -4.25 23.23
C ALA A 638 -17.48 -4.29 22.16
N PRO A 639 -17.85 -5.49 21.66
CA PRO A 639 -18.99 -5.58 20.76
C PRO A 639 -20.27 -5.14 21.48
N PRO A 640 -21.17 -4.43 20.79
CA PRO A 640 -22.47 -4.10 21.37
C PRO A 640 -23.24 -5.38 21.69
N PRO A 641 -24.12 -5.38 22.69
CA PRO A 641 -25.03 -6.52 22.92
C PRO A 641 -25.89 -6.70 21.67
N VAL A 642 -25.91 -7.93 21.17
CA VAL A 642 -26.70 -8.35 20.00
C VAL A 642 -28.14 -8.54 20.39
#